data_70a104853d737a7bd3c7345872b5f6c9
#
_entry.id   70a104853d737a7bd3c7345872b5f6c9
#
_cell.length_a   1.000
_cell.length_b   1.000
_cell.length_c   1.000
_cell.angle_alpha   90.00
_cell.angle_beta   90.00
_cell.angle_gamma   90.00
#
_symmetry.space_group_name_H-M   'P 1'
#
loop_
_entity.id
_entity.type
_entity.pdbx_description
1 polymer ?
#
loop_
_entity_poly.entity_id
_entity_poly.type
_entity_poly.pdbx_seq_one_letter_code
_entity_poly.pdbx_strand_id
1 'polypeptide(L)'
;MRSAGAVGLGGGGEISMTGGSISAMGAGSTAVRGTAANLALTNVTIEGDSAIHLADNNQLDLAGSHVKANFIALDVNGRGNTVSVVDTTLISTGNGVGTVVQFSDSTLTMTRSSVVSEGNRAVGIDARGGTVDLDSVDVTTQGESSHGLYADFTSFGKRPVISAHATQVSTSGDGAIGAVARKGGSIHLDDSIIRTEGREAYGVLAGGTGGMTLTGTHVLTEGEGAWAAVINDNGSLGIDGSSLVSAQHGGVWVRSSREPGLTLSNNAYVSGGNGIAIALDAAVAGRFDVVVQGGSQMVGDIVITPEDEDAGLVPQSDVHVRLADGSLWQGSSDLVQTMTIESGSQWTLTGDATVGELDVRNSGVALSDGSGRFNTLTVDGDLHSEGATFLFQGALGGDVSAFDRLHVRGGTSGDASIVVKNIGGVGAQTTDGIQLIEVHGASLATYALAGRAVGGSYEYFLFQGGLTDPADGNWYLRSQWFDVCEDDPGAPGCVVNPGPDPIEGGEGEDGGGIVDPILPPPVLRPEPGAYLANQSAAINMFAHRLNDRIGGVSLDEGRTAWARVGRQQADFSAVGGQLSVDGNTSVLQVGSDLLRRGNAAFGVMLGNGRADSSVVSELTGYSAKGRVRGTALGVYGTWMQDAEGTSGAYVDATVQFGRFDNRVQGIGLEPEHYDSRVATASLEMGHTFNVWQDAGSALYVQPQLQLTYADYRADRHVETNGTAVDDADAGGLSGRLGVRVFGHGTAAGNTVQPYLGVNWLRGSGTSTLQFNDDTLGADVPRNRYEVQAGAELKLGQRWGAWGGLSVKRGDHGYRNVGGQVGVRMAW
;
A
#
# COMPACT_ATOMS: atom_id res chain seq x y z
N MET A 1 -17.61 50.69 45.70
CA MET A 1 -16.74 51.49 46.63
C MET A 1 -15.50 51.93 45.84
N ARG A 2 -15.16 53.23 45.83
CA ARG A 2 -13.91 53.73 45.32
C ARG A 2 -13.05 54.16 46.49
N SER A 3 -11.95 53.54 46.72
CA SER A 3 -11.03 53.97 47.79
C SER A 3 -9.62 54.01 47.25
N ALA A 4 -8.83 55.00 47.67
CA ALA A 4 -7.39 55.15 47.38
C ALA A 4 -6.51 54.30 48.32
N GLY A 5 -7.08 53.33 49.02
CA GLY A 5 -6.39 52.46 49.98
C GLY A 5 -6.94 51.05 49.98
N ALA A 6 -6.22 50.08 50.56
CA ALA A 6 -6.63 48.68 50.63
C ALA A 6 -7.97 48.57 51.39
N VAL A 7 -8.91 47.85 50.85
CA VAL A 7 -10.07 47.38 51.58
C VAL A 7 -9.63 46.14 52.39
N GLY A 8 -9.24 46.31 53.62
CA GLY A 8 -8.79 45.24 54.51
C GLY A 8 -9.97 44.60 55.22
N LEU A 9 -10.14 43.31 55.04
CA LEU A 9 -11.04 42.46 55.86
C LEU A 9 -10.14 41.59 56.73
N GLY A 10 -10.07 41.82 58.01
CA GLY A 10 -9.20 41.08 58.91
C GLY A 10 -10.00 40.40 60.05
N GLY A 11 -9.61 39.16 60.40
CA GLY A 11 -10.07 38.43 61.58
C GLY A 11 -11.46 37.85 61.54
N GLY A 12 -11.65 36.68 61.12
CA GLY A 12 -12.82 35.80 61.34
C GLY A 12 -14.19 36.35 60.90
N GLY A 13 -14.22 37.20 59.90
CA GLY A 13 -15.47 37.82 59.43
C GLY A 13 -16.06 37.12 58.21
N GLU A 14 -17.37 37.14 58.09
CA GLU A 14 -18.13 36.71 56.93
C GLU A 14 -18.57 37.92 56.08
N ILE A 15 -18.24 37.89 54.81
CA ILE A 15 -18.66 38.94 53.87
C ILE A 15 -19.30 38.31 52.68
N SER A 16 -20.54 38.72 52.43
CA SER A 16 -21.26 38.35 51.20
C SER A 16 -21.61 39.63 50.42
N MET A 17 -21.28 39.61 49.12
CA MET A 17 -21.66 40.71 48.22
C MET A 17 -22.21 40.10 46.91
N THR A 18 -23.40 40.59 46.51
CA THR A 18 -24.01 40.20 45.25
C THR A 18 -24.25 41.44 44.38
N GLY A 19 -23.62 41.46 43.23
CA GLY A 19 -23.64 42.59 42.31
C GLY A 19 -22.80 43.79 42.78
N GLY A 20 -22.61 44.77 41.91
CA GLY A 20 -21.87 45.98 42.20
C GLY A 20 -20.38 45.91 41.89
N SER A 21 -19.59 46.88 42.37
CA SER A 21 -18.18 46.96 42.08
C SER A 21 -17.32 47.31 43.28
N ILE A 22 -16.11 46.79 43.36
CA ILE A 22 -15.07 47.13 44.31
C ILE A 22 -13.86 47.64 43.51
N SER A 23 -13.39 48.85 43.78
CA SER A 23 -12.26 49.42 43.04
C SER A 23 -11.28 50.10 43.99
N ALA A 24 -9.98 49.74 43.83
CA ALA A 24 -8.87 50.38 44.51
C ALA A 24 -7.75 50.70 43.47
N MET A 25 -7.61 51.94 43.12
CA MET A 25 -6.84 52.41 41.95
C MET A 25 -5.49 53.07 42.30
N GLY A 26 -4.95 52.91 43.48
CA GLY A 26 -3.61 53.46 43.85
C GLY A 26 -2.53 52.41 43.60
N ALA A 27 -1.31 52.85 43.24
CA ALA A 27 -0.13 51.97 43.16
C ALA A 27 0.10 51.21 44.47
N GLY A 28 0.24 49.89 44.44
CA GLY A 28 0.36 49.02 45.61
C GLY A 28 -0.95 48.82 46.38
N SER A 29 -2.11 49.24 45.84
CA SER A 29 -3.40 49.06 46.52
C SER A 29 -3.95 47.64 46.26
N THR A 30 -4.73 47.08 47.19
CA THR A 30 -5.45 45.85 47.07
C THR A 30 -6.94 46.12 47.23
N ALA A 31 -7.77 45.67 46.27
CA ALA A 31 -9.21 45.92 46.30
C ALA A 31 -9.92 45.07 47.35
N VAL A 32 -9.57 43.79 47.46
CA VAL A 32 -10.07 42.84 48.46
C VAL A 32 -8.92 42.16 49.17
N ARG A 33 -8.93 42.18 50.52
CA ARG A 33 -7.90 41.51 51.33
C ARG A 33 -8.55 40.65 52.40
N GLY A 34 -8.21 39.36 52.42
CA GLY A 34 -8.70 38.41 53.41
C GLY A 34 -7.61 37.92 54.36
N THR A 35 -7.95 37.76 55.65
CA THR A 35 -7.13 37.03 56.63
C THR A 35 -8.10 36.35 57.61
N ALA A 36 -8.11 35.03 57.59
CA ALA A 36 -9.04 34.20 58.35
C ALA A 36 -10.54 34.66 58.14
N ALA A 37 -10.93 34.89 56.88
CA ALA A 37 -12.22 35.44 56.47
C ALA A 37 -12.98 34.47 55.54
N ASN A 38 -14.30 34.51 55.61
CA ASN A 38 -15.19 33.85 54.66
C ASN A 38 -15.75 34.91 53.69
N LEU A 39 -15.42 34.82 52.42
CA LEU A 39 -15.76 35.78 51.39
C LEU A 39 -16.68 35.13 50.35
N ALA A 40 -17.87 35.61 50.14
CA ALA A 40 -18.81 35.19 49.11
C ALA A 40 -19.10 36.36 48.15
N LEU A 41 -18.52 36.35 46.95
CA LEU A 41 -18.59 37.44 45.97
C LEU A 41 -19.29 36.93 44.70
N THR A 42 -20.48 37.41 44.43
CA THR A 42 -21.29 36.93 43.30
C THR A 42 -21.67 38.08 42.36
N ASN A 43 -21.38 37.97 41.09
CA ASN A 43 -21.67 38.98 40.06
C ASN A 43 -21.03 40.36 40.39
N VAL A 44 -19.78 40.35 40.89
CA VAL A 44 -19.07 41.55 41.33
C VAL A 44 -17.97 41.90 40.33
N THR A 45 -17.84 43.20 39.99
CA THR A 45 -16.68 43.73 39.29
C THR A 45 -15.62 44.17 40.30
N ILE A 46 -14.38 43.65 40.23
CA ILE A 46 -13.31 43.95 41.15
C ILE A 46 -12.14 44.51 40.36
N GLU A 47 -11.68 45.71 40.67
CA GLU A 47 -10.55 46.37 40.01
C GLU A 47 -9.54 46.90 41.04
N GLY A 48 -8.26 46.63 40.74
CA GLY A 48 -7.18 47.14 41.65
C GLY A 48 -5.83 47.08 41.02
N ASP A 49 -4.82 47.60 41.75
CA ASP A 49 -3.43 47.32 41.38
C ASP A 49 -3.15 45.84 41.63
N SER A 50 -3.48 45.35 42.82
CA SER A 50 -3.78 43.92 43.05
C SER A 50 -5.28 43.79 43.36
N ALA A 51 -6.00 42.87 42.74
CA ALA A 51 -7.44 42.83 42.91
C ALA A 51 -7.88 42.08 44.20
N ILE A 52 -7.47 40.81 44.34
CA ILE A 52 -7.77 40.00 45.52
C ILE A 52 -6.48 39.46 46.11
N HIS A 53 -6.25 39.68 47.45
CA HIS A 53 -5.16 39.08 48.18
C HIS A 53 -5.69 38.32 49.41
N LEU A 54 -5.36 37.01 49.51
CA LEU A 54 -5.72 36.17 50.64
C LEU A 54 -4.45 35.78 51.41
N ALA A 55 -4.41 36.15 52.68
CA ALA A 55 -3.38 35.67 53.62
C ALA A 55 -3.77 34.28 54.14
N ASP A 56 -3.60 33.94 55.40
CA ASP A 56 -3.88 32.57 55.92
C ASP A 56 -5.36 32.32 56.20
N ASN A 57 -5.82 31.08 56.05
CA ASN A 57 -7.07 30.52 56.50
C ASN A 57 -8.35 31.25 56.01
N ASN A 58 -8.38 31.59 54.70
CA ASN A 58 -9.58 32.17 54.11
C ASN A 58 -10.39 31.11 53.38
N GLN A 59 -11.70 31.31 53.31
CA GLN A 59 -12.59 30.73 52.34
C GLN A 59 -13.05 31.84 51.39
N LEU A 60 -12.85 31.64 50.08
CA LEU A 60 -13.36 32.56 49.06
C LEU A 60 -14.26 31.78 48.09
N ASP A 61 -15.48 32.22 47.95
CA ASP A 61 -16.43 31.79 46.91
C ASP A 61 -16.62 32.98 45.96
N LEU A 62 -16.08 32.89 44.73
CA LEU A 62 -16.15 33.91 43.69
C LEU A 62 -16.95 33.39 42.50
N ALA A 63 -18.11 33.95 42.21
CA ALA A 63 -18.99 33.45 41.17
C ALA A 63 -19.48 34.56 40.22
N GLY A 64 -19.55 34.29 38.89
CA GLY A 64 -20.14 35.18 37.89
C GLY A 64 -19.47 36.56 37.85
N SER A 65 -18.23 36.68 38.29
CA SER A 65 -17.55 37.95 38.59
C SER A 65 -16.53 38.33 37.52
N HIS A 66 -16.17 39.61 37.48
CA HIS A 66 -15.11 40.14 36.61
C HIS A 66 -14.03 40.80 37.48
N VAL A 67 -12.83 40.24 37.41
CA VAL A 67 -11.68 40.72 38.24
C VAL A 67 -10.56 41.24 37.33
N LYS A 68 -10.21 42.52 37.49
CA LYS A 68 -9.13 43.10 36.67
C LYS A 68 -8.07 43.73 37.59
N ALA A 69 -6.81 43.42 37.32
CA ALA A 69 -5.71 43.95 38.06
C ALA A 69 -4.61 44.51 37.13
N ASN A 70 -3.88 45.52 37.59
CA ASN A 70 -2.64 45.90 36.93
C ASN A 70 -1.47 44.95 37.28
N PHE A 71 -1.59 44.20 38.39
CA PHE A 71 -0.53 43.33 38.89
C PHE A 71 -1.04 41.87 39.06
N ILE A 72 -1.72 41.50 40.15
CA ILE A 72 -2.25 40.15 40.41
C ILE A 72 -3.75 40.23 40.56
N ALA A 73 -4.47 39.43 39.76
CA ALA A 73 -5.92 39.37 39.85
C ALA A 73 -6.39 38.57 41.09
N LEU A 74 -5.73 37.46 41.38
CA LEU A 74 -5.99 36.59 42.54
C LEU A 74 -4.66 36.10 43.12
N ASP A 75 -4.32 36.59 44.34
CA ASP A 75 -3.15 36.19 45.11
C ASP A 75 -3.58 35.38 46.34
N VAL A 76 -3.28 34.08 46.34
CA VAL A 76 -3.52 33.15 47.45
C VAL A 76 -2.20 32.87 48.15
N ASN A 77 -1.77 33.82 49.00
CA ASN A 77 -0.40 33.90 49.56
C ASN A 77 -0.20 33.05 50.83
N GLY A 78 -1.20 32.83 51.63
CA GLY A 78 -1.11 32.13 52.91
C GLY A 78 -1.42 30.64 52.88
N ARG A 79 -1.40 30.01 54.05
CA ARG A 79 -1.73 28.59 54.24
C ARG A 79 -3.21 28.43 54.57
N GLY A 80 -3.78 27.28 54.27
CA GLY A 80 -5.10 26.88 54.69
C GLY A 80 -6.23 27.62 53.97
N ASN A 81 -5.98 28.28 52.86
CA ASN A 81 -7.04 28.90 52.07
C ASN A 81 -7.75 27.85 51.25
N THR A 82 -9.06 28.01 51.16
CA THR A 82 -9.96 27.26 50.26
C THR A 82 -10.63 28.27 49.32
N VAL A 83 -10.31 28.19 48.03
CA VAL A 83 -10.79 29.15 47.05
C VAL A 83 -11.60 28.43 45.96
N SER A 84 -12.82 28.90 45.73
CA SER A 84 -13.71 28.46 44.65
C SER A 84 -13.98 29.64 43.72
N VAL A 85 -13.73 29.42 42.42
CA VAL A 85 -13.93 30.41 41.35
C VAL A 85 -14.81 29.77 40.27
N VAL A 86 -15.97 30.33 40.02
CA VAL A 86 -16.97 29.78 39.11
C VAL A 86 -17.47 30.87 38.16
N ASP A 87 -17.58 30.56 36.86
CA ASP A 87 -18.14 31.45 35.83
C ASP A 87 -17.52 32.88 35.87
N THR A 88 -16.20 32.98 36.14
CA THR A 88 -15.51 34.24 36.48
C THR A 88 -14.36 34.52 35.52
N THR A 89 -14.19 35.78 35.16
CA THR A 89 -13.03 36.23 34.34
C THR A 89 -12.00 36.96 35.23
N LEU A 90 -10.74 36.51 35.17
CA LEU A 90 -9.60 37.09 35.89
C LEU A 90 -8.63 37.66 34.85
N ILE A 91 -8.30 38.94 34.92
CA ILE A 91 -7.42 39.64 33.97
C ILE A 91 -6.28 40.35 34.71
N SER A 92 -5.02 40.16 34.25
CA SER A 92 -3.86 40.94 34.67
C SER A 92 -3.22 41.61 33.47
N THR A 93 -2.85 42.87 33.59
CA THR A 93 -2.15 43.67 32.56
C THR A 93 -0.66 43.95 32.88
N GLY A 94 -0.20 43.60 34.08
CA GLY A 94 1.14 43.91 34.57
C GLY A 94 2.22 42.92 34.15
N ASN A 95 3.44 43.38 34.12
CA ASN A 95 4.62 42.59 33.80
C ASN A 95 5.22 41.90 35.05
N GLY A 96 5.78 40.69 34.85
CA GLY A 96 6.62 40.01 35.84
C GLY A 96 5.90 39.27 36.95
N VAL A 97 4.58 39.12 36.88
CA VAL A 97 3.76 38.42 37.90
C VAL A 97 2.67 37.60 37.28
N GLY A 98 2.23 36.54 37.99
CA GLY A 98 1.10 35.74 37.57
C GLY A 98 -0.26 36.41 37.72
N THR A 99 -1.20 36.14 36.86
CA THR A 99 -2.59 36.60 36.99
C THR A 99 -3.26 35.91 38.17
N VAL A 100 -3.08 34.60 38.33
CA VAL A 100 -3.46 33.82 39.51
C VAL A 100 -2.19 33.22 40.11
N VAL A 101 -1.90 33.56 41.38
CA VAL A 101 -0.70 33.08 42.10
C VAL A 101 -1.16 32.36 43.37
N GLN A 102 -0.66 31.13 43.55
CA GLN A 102 -0.92 30.36 44.78
C GLN A 102 0.39 29.95 45.45
N PHE A 103 0.53 30.32 46.74
CA PHE A 103 1.63 29.90 47.56
C PHE A 103 1.17 28.93 48.65
N SER A 104 2.05 27.99 49.06
CA SER A 104 1.87 27.17 50.26
C SER A 104 0.67 26.17 50.18
N ASP A 105 0.23 25.69 51.35
CA ASP A 105 -0.73 24.59 51.51
C ASP A 105 -2.18 25.11 51.38
N SER A 106 -2.59 25.57 50.23
CA SER A 106 -3.95 26.05 49.92
C SER A 106 -4.58 25.19 48.79
N THR A 107 -5.89 25.28 48.66
CA THR A 107 -6.65 24.63 47.57
C THR A 107 -7.38 25.71 46.79
N LEU A 108 -7.17 25.71 45.47
CA LEU A 108 -7.89 26.55 44.53
C LEU A 108 -8.64 25.65 43.53
N THR A 109 -9.96 25.85 43.41
CA THR A 109 -10.79 25.20 42.38
C THR A 109 -11.35 26.27 41.46
N MET A 110 -11.18 26.10 40.15
CA MET A 110 -11.76 26.97 39.13
C MET A 110 -12.64 26.17 38.18
N THR A 111 -13.83 26.65 37.91
CA THR A 111 -14.78 25.98 37.00
C THR A 111 -15.38 26.98 36.00
N ARG A 112 -15.42 26.63 34.69
CA ARG A 112 -15.98 27.45 33.60
C ARG A 112 -15.55 28.94 33.68
N SER A 113 -14.27 29.15 33.92
CA SER A 113 -13.70 30.47 34.19
C SER A 113 -12.62 30.80 33.14
N SER A 114 -12.25 32.09 33.06
CA SER A 114 -11.25 32.54 32.13
C SER A 114 -10.14 33.30 32.88
N VAL A 115 -8.90 33.02 32.52
CA VAL A 115 -7.68 33.67 33.03
C VAL A 115 -6.94 34.32 31.87
N VAL A 116 -6.78 35.66 31.89
CA VAL A 116 -6.11 36.40 30.83
C VAL A 116 -4.90 37.14 31.41
N SER A 117 -3.71 36.92 30.82
CA SER A 117 -2.47 37.63 31.19
C SER A 117 -1.94 38.38 29.96
N GLU A 118 -1.95 39.73 30.04
CA GLU A 118 -1.53 40.61 28.93
C GLU A 118 -0.05 41.04 29.05
N GLY A 119 0.53 40.99 30.25
CA GLY A 119 1.89 41.49 30.52
C GLY A 119 3.01 40.54 30.12
N ASN A 120 4.23 41.08 29.93
CA ASN A 120 5.42 40.27 29.70
C ASN A 120 5.89 39.60 31.02
N ARG A 121 6.37 38.34 30.90
CA ARG A 121 6.76 37.49 32.04
C ARG A 121 5.64 37.32 33.06
N ALA A 122 4.42 37.37 32.61
CA ALA A 122 3.21 37.31 33.41
C ALA A 122 2.50 35.99 33.17
N VAL A 123 2.68 35.05 34.09
CA VAL A 123 2.10 33.70 34.01
C VAL A 123 0.58 33.75 34.17
N GLY A 124 -0.15 32.89 33.44
CA GLY A 124 -1.61 32.74 33.61
C GLY A 124 -1.94 32.24 35.02
N ILE A 125 -1.53 31.01 35.36
CA ILE A 125 -1.72 30.40 36.69
C ILE A 125 -0.36 29.93 37.23
N ASP A 126 0.11 30.51 38.31
CA ASP A 126 1.41 30.26 38.95
C ASP A 126 1.21 29.57 40.31
N ALA A 127 1.33 28.24 40.32
CA ALA A 127 1.19 27.39 41.50
C ALA A 127 2.58 27.12 42.12
N ARG A 128 2.85 27.66 43.32
CA ARG A 128 4.09 27.49 44.05
C ARG A 128 3.96 26.55 45.26
N GLY A 129 2.76 26.09 45.57
CA GLY A 129 2.43 25.13 46.62
C GLY A 129 0.97 24.77 46.59
N GLY A 130 0.57 23.68 47.28
CA GLY A 130 -0.83 23.24 47.40
C GLY A 130 -1.41 22.64 46.10
N THR A 131 -2.75 22.67 45.96
CA THR A 131 -3.47 22.12 44.82
C THR A 131 -4.24 23.17 44.05
N VAL A 132 -4.23 23.11 42.73
CA VAL A 132 -5.03 23.91 41.81
C VAL A 132 -5.77 22.95 40.92
N ASP A 133 -7.13 22.94 41.01
CA ASP A 133 -8.01 22.10 40.22
C ASP A 133 -8.77 22.98 39.22
N LEU A 134 -8.63 22.72 37.95
CA LEU A 134 -9.24 23.44 36.83
C LEU A 134 -10.22 22.53 36.09
N ASP A 135 -11.42 23.01 35.88
CA ASP A 135 -12.42 22.30 35.06
C ASP A 135 -13.10 23.27 34.08
N SER A 136 -12.89 23.03 32.79
CA SER A 136 -13.43 23.87 31.71
C SER A 136 -12.96 25.33 31.85
N VAL A 137 -11.64 25.54 32.01
CA VAL A 137 -11.00 26.85 32.20
C VAL A 137 -10.25 27.25 30.93
N ASP A 138 -10.45 28.51 30.51
CA ASP A 138 -9.67 29.12 29.41
C ASP A 138 -8.53 29.96 29.97
N VAL A 139 -7.27 29.59 29.68
CA VAL A 139 -6.08 30.35 30.10
C VAL A 139 -5.41 30.95 28.84
N THR A 140 -5.36 32.27 28.75
CA THR A 140 -4.74 33.01 27.63
C THR A 140 -3.61 33.89 28.13
N THR A 141 -2.41 33.79 27.54
CA THR A 141 -1.28 34.68 27.80
C THR A 141 -0.76 35.30 26.50
N GLN A 142 -0.45 36.58 26.50
CA GLN A 142 -0.07 37.35 25.31
C GLN A 142 1.37 37.88 25.35
N GLY A 143 1.96 38.04 26.49
CA GLY A 143 3.26 38.66 26.65
C GLY A 143 4.44 37.72 26.40
N GLU A 144 5.60 38.30 26.12
CA GLU A 144 6.87 37.56 26.01
C GLU A 144 7.19 36.82 27.33
N SER A 145 7.59 35.52 27.18
CA SER A 145 7.87 34.61 28.31
C SER A 145 6.74 34.48 29.34
N SER A 146 5.49 34.64 28.89
CA SER A 146 4.30 34.55 29.71
C SER A 146 3.68 33.17 29.59
N HIS A 147 4.05 32.28 30.51
CA HIS A 147 3.62 30.88 30.48
C HIS A 147 2.10 30.73 30.84
N GLY A 148 1.44 29.71 30.33
CA GLY A 148 0.05 29.44 30.64
C GLY A 148 -0.14 28.90 32.05
N LEU A 149 0.30 27.67 32.30
CA LEU A 149 0.27 26.98 33.59
C LEU A 149 1.71 26.81 34.10
N TYR A 150 1.95 27.08 35.38
CA TYR A 150 3.30 27.00 35.95
C TYR A 150 3.25 26.39 37.36
N ALA A 151 3.87 25.23 37.55
CA ALA A 151 4.00 24.52 38.81
C ALA A 151 5.49 24.45 39.24
N ASP A 152 5.94 25.30 40.17
CA ASP A 152 7.34 25.35 40.59
C ASP A 152 7.43 25.37 42.14
N PHE A 153 7.99 24.32 42.73
CA PHE A 153 8.09 24.21 44.18
C PHE A 153 9.13 25.20 44.78
N THR A 154 8.66 26.08 45.64
CA THR A 154 9.51 27.06 46.34
C THR A 154 9.70 26.70 47.79
N SER A 155 10.55 25.75 48.12
CA SER A 155 11.19 25.46 49.42
C SER A 155 10.30 25.33 50.69
N PHE A 156 9.03 25.70 50.73
CA PHE A 156 8.15 25.64 51.92
C PHE A 156 6.74 25.16 51.55
N GLY A 157 6.23 24.20 52.34
CA GLY A 157 4.88 23.67 52.21
C GLY A 157 4.77 22.39 51.31
N LYS A 158 3.57 22.09 50.81
CA LYS A 158 3.30 21.01 49.89
C LYS A 158 3.77 21.36 48.50
N ARG A 159 4.25 20.33 47.78
CA ARG A 159 4.58 20.49 46.35
C ARG A 159 3.32 20.92 45.57
N PRO A 160 3.49 21.85 44.61
CA PRO A 160 2.36 22.28 43.81
C PRO A 160 1.87 21.16 42.87
N VAL A 161 0.57 21.04 42.81
CA VAL A 161 -0.12 20.14 41.84
C VAL A 161 -1.17 20.96 41.11
N ILE A 162 -1.10 20.99 39.79
CA ILE A 162 -2.16 21.52 38.93
C ILE A 162 -2.85 20.33 38.26
N SER A 163 -4.15 20.17 38.46
CA SER A 163 -5.00 19.22 37.74
C SER A 163 -5.94 20.01 36.84
N ALA A 164 -5.90 19.76 35.52
CA ALA A 164 -6.73 20.48 34.58
C ALA A 164 -7.50 19.51 33.71
N HIS A 165 -8.82 19.63 33.77
CA HIS A 165 -9.72 18.84 32.91
C HIS A 165 -10.47 19.77 31.96
N ALA A 166 -10.64 19.35 30.72
CA ALA A 166 -11.35 20.09 29.67
C ALA A 166 -10.88 21.57 29.57
N THR A 167 -9.61 21.82 29.82
CA THR A 167 -9.01 23.16 29.96
C THR A 167 -8.27 23.53 28.66
N GLN A 168 -8.46 24.78 28.21
CA GLN A 168 -7.76 25.31 27.04
C GLN A 168 -6.66 26.29 27.48
N VAL A 169 -5.43 26.09 27.04
CA VAL A 169 -4.29 26.98 27.27
C VAL A 169 -3.79 27.54 25.96
N SER A 170 -3.79 28.86 25.81
CA SER A 170 -3.32 29.53 24.59
C SER A 170 -2.25 30.56 24.95
N THR A 171 -1.06 30.46 24.35
CA THR A 171 0.03 31.45 24.54
C THR A 171 0.48 32.00 23.18
N SER A 172 0.62 33.33 23.06
CA SER A 172 1.06 33.99 21.82
C SER A 172 2.38 34.72 21.88
N GLY A 173 2.96 34.93 23.09
CA GLY A 173 4.25 35.60 23.25
C GLY A 173 5.46 34.71 22.92
N ASP A 174 6.56 35.34 22.47
CA ASP A 174 7.85 34.63 22.27
C ASP A 174 8.33 34.03 23.61
N GLY A 175 8.79 32.76 23.58
CA GLY A 175 9.21 32.03 24.78
C GLY A 175 8.10 31.72 25.79
N ALA A 176 6.82 31.91 25.41
CA ALA A 176 5.67 31.68 26.28
C ALA A 176 5.22 30.22 26.23
N ILE A 177 5.65 29.40 27.18
CA ILE A 177 5.38 27.97 27.24
C ILE A 177 3.93 27.72 27.72
N GLY A 178 3.24 26.74 27.11
CA GLY A 178 1.89 26.42 27.49
C GLY A 178 1.74 25.89 28.92
N ALA A 179 2.51 24.87 29.32
CA ALA A 179 2.55 24.36 30.68
C ALA A 179 3.96 24.00 31.14
N VAL A 180 4.35 24.39 32.37
CA VAL A 180 5.69 24.21 32.95
C VAL A 180 5.60 23.55 34.33
N ALA A 181 6.16 22.34 34.48
CA ALA A 181 6.30 21.65 35.75
C ALA A 181 7.79 21.59 36.15
N ARG A 182 8.18 22.17 37.28
CA ARG A 182 9.59 22.25 37.73
C ARG A 182 9.77 21.98 39.20
N LYS A 183 11.00 21.61 39.60
CA LYS A 183 11.44 21.45 41.00
C LYS A 183 10.48 20.62 41.86
N GLY A 184 9.93 19.55 41.28
CA GLY A 184 8.97 18.65 41.96
C GLY A 184 7.54 19.16 41.98
N GLY A 185 7.19 20.17 41.20
CA GLY A 185 5.81 20.49 40.87
C GLY A 185 5.23 19.44 39.88
N SER A 186 3.93 19.24 39.89
CA SER A 186 3.23 18.31 39.02
C SER A 186 2.09 18.99 38.27
N ILE A 187 1.91 18.66 36.99
CA ILE A 187 0.77 19.09 36.19
C ILE A 187 0.14 17.84 35.56
N HIS A 188 -1.17 17.70 35.73
CA HIS A 188 -1.99 16.66 35.13
C HIS A 188 -3.01 17.32 34.20
N LEU A 189 -2.92 17.03 32.92
CA LEU A 189 -3.84 17.54 31.89
C LEU A 189 -4.69 16.39 31.39
N ASP A 190 -6.01 16.54 31.48
CA ASP A 190 -6.98 15.56 31.05
C ASP A 190 -7.98 16.22 30.09
N ASP A 191 -8.19 15.60 28.91
CA ASP A 191 -9.08 16.10 27.84
C ASP A 191 -8.88 17.59 27.50
N SER A 192 -7.63 18.08 27.58
CA SER A 192 -7.28 19.49 27.50
C SER A 192 -6.58 19.84 26.18
N ILE A 193 -6.49 21.15 25.89
CA ILE A 193 -5.82 21.66 24.69
C ILE A 193 -4.75 22.68 25.08
N ILE A 194 -3.54 22.52 24.56
CA ILE A 194 -2.49 23.51 24.65
C ILE A 194 -2.11 23.97 23.23
N ARG A 195 -2.14 25.29 23.01
CA ARG A 195 -1.67 25.93 21.78
C ARG A 195 -0.69 27.03 22.07
N THR A 196 0.48 27.00 21.41
CA THR A 196 1.48 28.05 21.49
C THR A 196 1.83 28.60 20.11
N GLU A 197 1.92 29.94 19.97
CA GLU A 197 2.13 30.58 18.66
C GLU A 197 3.48 31.32 18.57
N GLY A 198 4.07 31.72 19.73
CA GLY A 198 5.31 32.50 19.79
C GLY A 198 6.54 31.71 19.38
N ARG A 199 7.60 32.41 18.96
CA ARG A 199 8.90 31.81 18.67
C ARG A 199 9.50 31.24 19.96
N GLU A 200 10.09 30.01 19.86
CA GLU A 200 10.62 29.26 21.02
C GLU A 200 9.61 29.06 22.16
N ALA A 201 8.32 29.14 21.85
CA ALA A 201 7.22 28.94 22.79
C ALA A 201 6.84 27.45 22.82
N TYR A 202 7.46 26.67 23.68
CA TYR A 202 7.24 25.23 23.79
C TYR A 202 5.81 24.91 24.25
N GLY A 203 5.28 23.78 23.84
CA GLY A 203 3.96 23.33 24.29
C GLY A 203 3.97 23.00 25.78
N VAL A 204 4.80 22.04 26.21
CA VAL A 204 4.96 21.63 27.60
C VAL A 204 6.44 21.48 27.97
N LEU A 205 6.76 21.76 29.25
CA LEU A 205 8.10 21.56 29.80
C LEU A 205 8.02 20.86 31.17
N ALA A 206 8.65 19.68 31.26
CA ALA A 206 8.91 18.99 32.53
C ALA A 206 10.39 19.09 32.89
N GLY A 207 10.73 19.72 34.06
CA GLY A 207 12.13 19.92 34.39
C GLY A 207 12.42 19.93 35.90
N GLY A 208 13.68 19.70 36.27
CA GLY A 208 14.12 19.77 37.66
C GLY A 208 13.32 18.85 38.61
N THR A 209 13.14 17.58 38.25
CA THR A 209 12.28 16.61 38.96
C THR A 209 10.77 16.92 38.93
N GLY A 210 10.33 17.86 38.11
CA GLY A 210 8.89 18.09 37.86
C GLY A 210 8.28 16.96 37.00
N GLY A 211 7.01 16.64 37.29
CA GLY A 211 6.27 15.63 36.57
C GLY A 211 5.10 16.21 35.76
N MET A 212 4.89 15.65 34.55
CA MET A 212 3.73 16.00 33.74
C MET A 212 3.07 14.76 33.16
N THR A 213 1.75 14.68 33.24
CA THR A 213 0.96 13.64 32.60
C THR A 213 -0.10 14.27 31.71
N LEU A 214 -0.18 13.79 30.49
CA LEU A 214 -1.15 14.18 29.47
C LEU A 214 -2.07 13.00 29.18
N THR A 215 -3.35 13.13 29.40
CA THR A 215 -4.36 12.12 29.08
C THR A 215 -5.40 12.76 28.17
N GLY A 216 -5.65 12.18 27.01
CA GLY A 216 -6.60 12.74 26.02
C GLY A 216 -6.30 14.19 25.59
N THR A 217 -5.11 14.69 25.84
CA THR A 217 -4.71 16.10 25.69
C THR A 217 -4.04 16.36 24.35
N HIS A 218 -4.36 17.50 23.72
CA HIS A 218 -3.76 17.91 22.45
C HIS A 218 -2.81 19.11 22.66
N VAL A 219 -1.55 18.92 22.28
CA VAL A 219 -0.53 19.98 22.31
C VAL A 219 -0.12 20.32 20.90
N LEU A 220 -0.29 21.59 20.50
CA LEU A 220 0.13 22.13 19.21
C LEU A 220 1.02 23.37 19.40
N THR A 221 2.21 23.34 18.82
CA THR A 221 3.09 24.50 18.73
C THR A 221 3.24 24.95 17.28
N GLU A 222 3.08 26.26 17.05
CA GLU A 222 3.11 26.86 15.71
C GLU A 222 4.30 27.79 15.49
N GLY A 223 5.01 28.19 16.54
CA GLY A 223 6.16 29.10 16.48
C GLY A 223 7.44 28.45 15.93
N GLU A 224 8.28 29.28 15.33
CA GLU A 224 9.64 28.89 14.95
C GLU A 224 10.46 28.51 16.20
N GLY A 225 11.20 27.39 16.14
CA GLY A 225 11.98 26.90 17.29
C GLY A 225 11.11 26.32 18.44
N ALA A 226 9.81 26.21 18.28
CA ALA A 226 8.89 25.78 19.33
C ALA A 226 8.71 24.25 19.33
N TRP A 227 9.33 23.54 20.25
CA TRP A 227 9.16 22.12 20.50
C TRP A 227 7.78 21.83 21.10
N ALA A 228 7.16 20.71 20.71
CA ALA A 228 5.89 20.34 21.33
C ALA A 228 6.05 19.97 22.81
N ALA A 229 7.16 19.32 23.18
CA ALA A 229 7.52 19.05 24.57
C ALA A 229 9.02 19.16 24.83
N VAL A 230 9.38 19.52 26.08
CA VAL A 230 10.76 19.56 26.56
C VAL A 230 10.87 18.80 27.89
N ILE A 231 11.82 17.85 27.97
CA ILE A 231 12.22 17.16 29.19
C ILE A 231 13.60 17.65 29.58
N ASN A 232 13.74 18.25 30.77
CA ASN A 232 14.99 18.84 31.25
C ASN A 232 15.25 18.47 32.73
N ASP A 233 16.54 18.36 33.13
CA ASP A 233 16.95 18.17 34.53
C ASP A 233 16.19 17.05 35.27
N ASN A 234 16.04 15.87 34.65
CA ASN A 234 15.29 14.72 35.18
C ASN A 234 13.77 14.97 35.39
N GLY A 235 13.16 15.80 34.57
CA GLY A 235 11.70 15.88 34.45
C GLY A 235 11.12 14.59 33.91
N SER A 236 9.84 14.34 34.20
CA SER A 236 9.10 13.17 33.63
C SER A 236 7.88 13.60 32.84
N LEU A 237 7.65 12.94 31.70
CA LEU A 237 6.52 13.21 30.82
C LEU A 237 5.85 11.88 30.41
N GLY A 238 4.60 11.72 30.80
CA GLY A 238 3.72 10.63 30.36
C GLY A 238 2.71 11.12 29.34
N ILE A 239 2.51 10.38 28.26
CA ILE A 239 1.61 10.72 27.13
C ILE A 239 0.66 9.56 26.93
N ASP A 240 -0.61 9.75 27.32
CA ASP A 240 -1.64 8.74 27.25
C ASP A 240 -2.83 9.23 26.41
N GLY A 241 -3.16 8.60 25.32
CA GLY A 241 -4.22 9.01 24.41
C GLY A 241 -4.08 10.44 23.86
N SER A 242 -2.90 11.03 23.94
CA SER A 242 -2.65 12.44 23.72
C SER A 242 -1.83 12.70 22.45
N SER A 243 -1.90 13.90 21.91
CA SER A 243 -1.07 14.30 20.76
C SER A 243 -0.11 15.45 21.10
N LEU A 244 1.13 15.30 20.67
CA LEU A 244 2.20 16.30 20.75
C LEU A 244 2.66 16.60 19.33
N VAL A 245 2.34 17.78 18.83
CA VAL A 245 2.64 18.20 17.45
C VAL A 245 3.33 19.54 17.47
N SER A 246 4.49 19.61 16.86
CA SER A 246 5.10 20.88 16.46
C SER A 246 4.92 21.07 14.97
N ALA A 247 4.34 22.19 14.56
CA ALA A 247 4.10 22.50 13.14
C ALA A 247 5.39 22.85 12.37
N GLN A 248 6.39 23.42 13.04
CA GLN A 248 7.60 23.95 12.41
C GLN A 248 8.90 23.37 12.97
N HIS A 249 8.87 22.71 14.13
CA HIS A 249 10.07 22.21 14.80
C HIS A 249 9.90 20.76 15.25
N GLY A 250 10.66 20.27 16.24
CA GLY A 250 10.62 18.87 16.67
C GLY A 250 9.52 18.56 17.68
N GLY A 251 9.22 17.28 17.83
CA GLY A 251 8.22 16.75 18.78
C GLY A 251 8.69 16.90 20.23
N VAL A 252 9.69 16.14 20.65
CA VAL A 252 10.19 16.10 22.03
C VAL A 252 11.68 16.43 22.06
N TRP A 253 12.08 17.37 22.93
CA TRP A 253 13.47 17.70 23.19
C TRP A 253 13.88 17.21 24.57
N VAL A 254 14.91 16.37 24.66
CA VAL A 254 15.47 15.86 25.91
C VAL A 254 16.80 16.55 26.19
N ARG A 255 16.88 17.25 27.33
CA ARG A 255 18.03 18.06 27.74
C ARG A 255 18.56 17.62 29.08
N SER A 256 19.90 17.63 29.22
CA SER A 256 20.62 17.53 30.50
C SER A 256 20.00 16.56 31.53
N SER A 257 19.46 15.45 31.09
CA SER A 257 18.76 14.47 31.93
C SER A 257 19.63 13.25 32.17
N ARG A 258 19.47 12.60 33.32
CA ARG A 258 20.02 11.26 33.62
C ARG A 258 18.89 10.27 33.67
N GLU A 259 19.01 9.20 32.88
CA GLU A 259 17.99 8.13 32.80
C GLU A 259 16.58 8.68 32.51
N PRO A 260 16.41 9.53 31.45
CA PRO A 260 15.08 9.98 31.07
C PRO A 260 14.25 8.84 30.55
N GLY A 261 12.92 8.97 30.61
CA GLY A 261 11.99 8.02 30.02
C GLY A 261 10.87 8.74 29.28
N LEU A 262 10.44 8.19 28.15
CA LEU A 262 9.30 8.67 27.39
C LEU A 262 8.37 7.49 27.09
N THR A 263 7.12 7.60 27.51
CA THR A 263 6.11 6.59 27.24
C THR A 263 4.93 7.20 26.50
N LEU A 264 4.62 6.62 25.36
CA LEU A 264 3.44 6.88 24.54
C LEU A 264 2.50 5.68 24.69
N SER A 265 1.26 5.90 25.13
CA SER A 265 0.27 4.84 25.33
C SER A 265 -1.12 5.22 24.79
N ASN A 266 -1.95 4.22 24.50
CA ASN A 266 -3.37 4.38 24.18
C ASN A 266 -3.66 5.32 22.98
N ASN A 267 -3.05 5.04 21.82
CA ASN A 267 -3.14 5.85 20.60
C ASN A 267 -2.52 7.27 20.73
N ALA A 268 -1.51 7.42 21.57
CA ALA A 268 -0.76 8.66 21.63
C ALA A 268 -0.03 8.93 20.30
N TYR A 269 0.17 10.21 20.01
CA TYR A 269 0.79 10.65 18.75
C TYR A 269 1.87 11.71 19.02
N VAL A 270 3.07 11.53 18.45
CA VAL A 270 4.16 12.51 18.50
C VAL A 270 4.69 12.77 17.11
N SER A 271 4.79 14.05 16.73
CA SER A 271 5.44 14.44 15.47
C SER A 271 6.09 15.82 15.52
N GLY A 272 7.16 15.99 14.75
CA GLY A 272 7.78 17.27 14.47
C GLY A 272 7.65 17.67 13.00
N GLY A 273 7.29 18.93 12.74
CA GLY A 273 7.15 19.47 11.38
C GLY A 273 8.46 19.58 10.61
N ASN A 274 9.62 19.55 11.31
CA ASN A 274 10.94 19.45 10.71
C ASN A 274 11.43 18.01 10.49
N GLY A 275 10.58 16.98 10.72
CA GLY A 275 10.95 15.58 10.59
C GLY A 275 11.59 14.96 11.83
N ILE A 276 11.72 15.66 12.95
CA ILE A 276 12.33 15.18 14.19
C ILE A 276 11.23 14.83 15.19
N ALA A 277 11.11 13.55 15.58
CA ALA A 277 10.23 13.14 16.67
C ALA A 277 10.87 13.39 18.05
N ILE A 278 12.15 13.02 18.23
CA ILE A 278 12.89 13.17 19.47
C ILE A 278 14.29 13.69 19.16
N ALA A 279 14.70 14.75 19.85
CA ALA A 279 16.09 15.20 19.84
C ALA A 279 16.71 15.10 21.23
N LEU A 280 17.99 14.69 21.29
CA LEU A 280 18.77 14.59 22.51
C LEU A 280 19.92 15.56 22.50
N ASP A 281 20.12 16.29 23.58
CA ASP A 281 21.40 17.02 23.83
C ASP A 281 22.53 16.01 24.11
N ALA A 282 23.74 16.32 23.72
CA ALA A 282 24.92 15.53 24.06
C ALA A 282 25.15 15.35 25.59
N ALA A 283 24.55 16.22 26.40
CA ALA A 283 24.60 16.17 27.87
C ALA A 283 23.62 15.16 28.49
N VAL A 284 22.74 14.51 27.68
CA VAL A 284 21.88 13.42 28.14
C VAL A 284 22.75 12.19 28.41
N ALA A 285 22.62 11.60 29.59
CA ALA A 285 23.47 10.49 30.01
C ALA A 285 22.67 9.35 30.62
N GLY A 286 23.25 8.12 30.60
CA GLY A 286 22.61 6.91 31.10
C GLY A 286 21.59 6.33 30.17
N ARG A 287 20.72 5.50 30.69
CA ARG A 287 19.68 4.79 29.88
C ARG A 287 18.51 5.71 29.54
N PHE A 288 18.16 5.81 28.27
CA PHE A 288 16.95 6.50 27.79
C PHE A 288 15.98 5.49 27.18
N ASP A 289 14.89 5.21 27.89
CA ASP A 289 13.85 4.31 27.40
C ASP A 289 12.75 5.10 26.67
N VAL A 290 12.50 4.72 25.42
CA VAL A 290 11.39 5.20 24.60
C VAL A 290 10.42 4.04 24.38
N VAL A 291 9.25 4.10 25.01
CA VAL A 291 8.22 3.07 24.90
C VAL A 291 7.03 3.61 24.12
N VAL A 292 6.70 2.96 23.01
CA VAL A 292 5.53 3.30 22.16
C VAL A 292 4.62 2.09 22.14
N GLN A 293 3.42 2.20 22.74
CA GLN A 293 2.55 1.06 22.94
C GLN A 293 1.06 1.42 22.81
N GLY A 294 0.21 0.40 22.69
CA GLY A 294 -1.25 0.58 22.66
C GLY A 294 -1.74 1.35 21.44
N GLY A 295 -1.22 1.03 20.25
CA GLY A 295 -1.61 1.68 18.99
C GLY A 295 -1.03 3.08 18.80
N SER A 296 -0.07 3.51 19.64
CA SER A 296 0.54 4.83 19.56
C SER A 296 1.45 4.99 18.35
N GLN A 297 1.67 6.24 17.92
CA GLN A 297 2.43 6.56 16.72
C GLN A 297 3.48 7.61 17.00
N MET A 298 4.68 7.37 16.51
CA MET A 298 5.81 8.32 16.53
C MET A 298 6.24 8.59 15.09
N VAL A 299 6.22 9.85 14.65
CA VAL A 299 6.55 10.26 13.28
C VAL A 299 7.69 11.27 13.32
N GLY A 300 8.80 10.89 12.72
CA GLY A 300 10.06 11.62 12.68
C GLY A 300 11.22 10.84 13.28
N ASP A 301 12.41 11.37 13.11
CA ASP A 301 13.67 10.75 13.46
C ASP A 301 14.00 10.93 14.96
N ILE A 302 14.83 10.03 15.50
CA ILE A 302 15.47 10.20 16.81
C ILE A 302 16.92 10.62 16.53
N VAL A 303 17.27 11.86 16.89
CA VAL A 303 18.54 12.48 16.52
C VAL A 303 19.22 13.15 17.72
N ILE A 304 20.50 13.46 17.58
CA ILE A 304 21.16 14.49 18.42
C ILE A 304 20.64 15.87 18.01
N THR A 305 20.63 16.85 18.91
CA THR A 305 20.27 18.23 18.53
C THR A 305 21.19 18.75 17.43
N PRO A 306 20.68 19.50 16.43
CA PRO A 306 21.52 20.03 15.35
C PRO A 306 22.71 20.83 15.82
N GLU A 307 22.57 21.57 16.94
CA GLU A 307 23.64 22.39 17.53
C GLU A 307 24.77 21.50 18.08
N ASP A 308 24.45 20.39 18.72
CA ASP A 308 25.44 19.45 19.24
C ASP A 308 26.07 18.61 18.11
N GLU A 309 25.29 18.28 17.09
CA GLU A 309 25.77 17.60 15.88
C GLU A 309 26.80 18.47 15.14
N ASP A 310 26.48 19.75 14.90
CA ASP A 310 27.39 20.72 14.28
C ASP A 310 28.67 20.91 15.10
N ALA A 311 28.58 20.78 16.41
CA ALA A 311 29.73 20.85 17.33
C ALA A 311 30.55 19.53 17.38
N GLY A 312 30.09 18.46 16.69
CA GLY A 312 30.72 17.15 16.70
C GLY A 312 30.63 16.42 18.04
N LEU A 313 29.61 16.74 18.84
CA LEU A 313 29.38 16.10 20.14
C LEU A 313 28.59 14.80 19.95
N VAL A 314 28.79 13.84 20.83
CA VAL A 314 28.09 12.54 20.83
C VAL A 314 27.31 12.37 22.13
N PRO A 315 26.04 11.91 22.11
CA PRO A 315 25.29 11.64 23.33
C PRO A 315 25.99 10.58 24.19
N GLN A 316 25.90 10.75 25.52
CA GLN A 316 26.40 9.77 26.50
C GLN A 316 25.28 8.82 26.97
N SER A 317 24.18 8.76 26.27
CA SER A 317 23.01 7.97 26.62
C SER A 317 22.92 6.71 25.77
N ASP A 318 22.50 5.61 26.40
CA ASP A 318 22.10 4.38 25.71
C ASP A 318 20.59 4.47 25.40
N VAL A 319 20.26 4.69 24.16
CA VAL A 319 18.84 4.83 23.71
C VAL A 319 18.25 3.45 23.46
N HIS A 320 17.14 3.14 24.13
CA HIS A 320 16.41 1.90 23.98
C HIS A 320 14.99 2.20 23.50
N VAL A 321 14.63 1.65 22.36
CA VAL A 321 13.28 1.84 21.77
C VAL A 321 12.51 0.54 21.82
N ARG A 322 11.28 0.59 22.33
CA ARG A 322 10.34 -0.53 22.33
C ARG A 322 9.04 -0.12 21.70
N LEU A 323 8.66 -0.80 20.61
CA LEU A 323 7.35 -0.69 19.97
C LEU A 323 6.52 -1.91 20.33
N ALA A 324 5.32 -1.71 20.90
CA ALA A 324 4.46 -2.80 21.33
C ALA A 324 2.97 -2.52 21.03
N ASP A 325 2.18 -3.59 21.04
CA ASP A 325 0.70 -3.52 20.98
C ASP A 325 0.16 -2.73 19.78
N GLY A 326 0.66 -3.06 18.57
CA GLY A 326 0.19 -2.46 17.31
C GLY A 326 0.66 -1.03 17.08
N SER A 327 1.73 -0.58 17.72
CA SER A 327 2.26 0.77 17.60
C SER A 327 3.15 0.95 16.39
N LEU A 328 3.33 2.21 15.97
CA LEU A 328 4.04 2.58 14.75
C LEU A 328 5.14 3.59 15.02
N TRP A 329 6.31 3.38 14.42
CA TRP A 329 7.34 4.40 14.28
C TRP A 329 7.67 4.59 12.81
N GLN A 330 7.55 5.82 12.33
CA GLN A 330 8.01 6.23 11.01
C GLN A 330 9.14 7.23 11.19
N GLY A 331 10.36 6.79 10.95
CA GLY A 331 11.57 7.59 11.19
C GLY A 331 12.82 6.73 11.18
N SER A 332 13.98 7.38 11.29
CA SER A 332 15.31 6.78 11.30
C SER A 332 16.11 7.24 12.51
N SER A 333 17.17 6.53 12.85
CA SER A 333 18.10 6.93 13.91
C SER A 333 19.42 6.19 13.79
N ASP A 334 20.50 6.85 14.19
CA ASP A 334 21.81 6.23 14.42
C ASP A 334 22.18 6.19 15.91
N LEU A 335 21.23 6.48 16.81
CA LEU A 335 21.45 6.56 18.25
C LEU A 335 20.90 5.36 19.03
N VAL A 336 20.08 4.54 18.40
CA VAL A 336 19.36 3.46 19.09
C VAL A 336 20.29 2.29 19.37
N GLN A 337 20.55 2.03 20.66
CA GLN A 337 21.38 0.89 21.10
C GLN A 337 20.63 -0.43 21.07
N THR A 338 19.35 -0.44 21.48
CA THR A 338 18.51 -1.63 21.35
C THR A 338 17.14 -1.24 20.82
N MET A 339 16.67 -2.00 19.84
CA MET A 339 15.36 -1.87 19.25
C MET A 339 14.56 -3.15 19.42
N THR A 340 13.43 -3.08 20.12
CA THR A 340 12.47 -4.18 20.26
C THR A 340 11.15 -3.83 19.61
N ILE A 341 10.66 -4.68 18.70
CA ILE A 341 9.40 -4.50 17.98
C ILE A 341 8.56 -5.74 18.18
N GLU A 342 7.40 -5.61 18.83
CA GLU A 342 6.60 -6.77 19.20
C GLU A 342 5.09 -6.53 19.09
N SER A 343 4.31 -7.62 19.14
CA SER A 343 2.85 -7.57 19.25
C SER A 343 2.16 -6.79 18.13
N GLY A 344 2.53 -7.04 16.85
CA GLY A 344 1.90 -6.45 15.67
C GLY A 344 2.32 -5.02 15.40
N SER A 345 3.41 -4.54 16.00
CA SER A 345 3.95 -3.21 15.80
C SER A 345 4.77 -3.10 14.50
N GLN A 346 4.99 -1.89 14.03
CA GLN A 346 5.72 -1.65 12.79
C GLN A 346 6.70 -0.49 12.92
N TRP A 347 7.91 -0.68 12.40
CA TRP A 347 8.88 0.37 12.13
C TRP A 347 9.02 0.60 10.63
N THR A 348 8.90 1.85 10.19
CA THR A 348 9.09 2.26 8.80
C THR A 348 10.22 3.27 8.72
N LEU A 349 11.28 2.94 7.99
CA LEU A 349 12.45 3.82 7.82
C LEU A 349 12.14 4.94 6.84
N THR A 350 12.56 6.16 7.18
CA THR A 350 12.52 7.36 6.34
C THR A 350 13.87 7.70 5.72
N GLY A 351 14.93 7.06 6.19
CA GLY A 351 16.30 7.19 5.75
C GLY A 351 17.13 6.00 6.21
N ASP A 352 18.44 6.02 5.95
CA ASP A 352 19.33 5.03 6.52
C ASP A 352 19.27 5.08 8.05
N ALA A 353 19.45 3.92 8.68
CA ALA A 353 19.39 3.81 10.13
C ALA A 353 20.40 2.79 10.66
N THR A 354 20.91 3.05 11.86
CA THR A 354 21.81 2.13 12.60
C THR A 354 21.24 1.82 13.97
N VAL A 355 21.19 0.54 14.33
CA VAL A 355 20.82 0.09 15.68
C VAL A 355 21.88 -0.86 16.23
N GLY A 356 22.10 -0.85 17.56
CA GLY A 356 23.04 -1.78 18.18
C GLY A 356 22.55 -3.23 18.13
N GLU A 357 21.37 -3.51 18.65
CA GLU A 357 20.70 -4.81 18.59
C GLU A 357 19.25 -4.64 18.12
N LEU A 358 18.75 -5.62 17.35
CA LEU A 358 17.37 -5.62 16.82
C LEU A 358 16.64 -6.91 17.18
N ASP A 359 15.50 -6.79 17.85
CA ASP A 359 14.63 -7.91 18.21
C ASP A 359 13.20 -7.64 17.65
N VAL A 360 12.75 -8.49 16.73
CA VAL A 360 11.45 -8.35 16.05
C VAL A 360 10.60 -9.59 16.27
N ARG A 361 9.47 -9.46 16.99
CA ARG A 361 8.58 -10.59 17.31
C ARG A 361 7.16 -10.33 16.84
N ASN A 362 6.66 -11.17 15.91
CA ASN A 362 5.31 -11.06 15.34
C ASN A 362 4.97 -9.62 14.89
N SER A 363 5.92 -8.98 14.22
CA SER A 363 5.91 -7.55 13.94
C SER A 363 6.63 -7.25 12.63
N GLY A 364 6.60 -5.99 12.17
CA GLY A 364 7.12 -5.61 10.88
C GLY A 364 8.20 -4.53 10.88
N VAL A 365 9.13 -4.62 9.92
CA VAL A 365 10.08 -3.55 9.57
C VAL A 365 9.96 -3.28 8.09
N ALA A 366 9.57 -2.06 7.71
CA ALA A 366 9.62 -1.60 6.34
C ALA A 366 10.89 -0.74 6.14
N LEU A 367 11.77 -1.18 5.26
CA LEU A 367 13.06 -0.51 5.07
C LEU A 367 12.95 0.81 4.32
N SER A 368 11.80 1.08 3.68
CA SER A 368 11.49 2.33 2.99
C SER A 368 10.05 2.75 3.21
N ASP A 369 9.79 4.06 3.17
CA ASP A 369 8.46 4.67 3.33
C ASP A 369 7.65 4.80 2.03
N GLY A 370 8.20 4.35 0.90
CA GLY A 370 7.57 4.46 -0.42
C GLY A 370 7.87 5.77 -1.16
N SER A 371 8.75 6.62 -0.66
CA SER A 371 9.18 7.87 -1.31
C SER A 371 10.00 7.65 -2.60
N GLY A 372 10.41 6.41 -2.87
CA GLY A 372 11.27 6.03 -4.00
C GLY A 372 12.77 6.12 -3.68
N ARG A 373 13.14 6.37 -2.42
CA ARG A 373 14.49 6.20 -1.90
C ARG A 373 14.64 4.80 -1.35
N PHE A 374 15.80 4.20 -1.55
CA PHE A 374 16.16 2.91 -0.96
C PHE A 374 17.10 3.15 0.21
N ASN A 375 16.79 2.53 1.33
CA ASN A 375 17.51 2.76 2.57
C ASN A 375 18.28 1.51 3.02
N THR A 376 19.29 1.73 3.85
CA THR A 376 20.05 0.67 4.51
C THR A 376 19.76 0.70 6.01
N LEU A 377 19.32 -0.46 6.55
CA LEU A 377 19.27 -0.70 7.98
C LEU A 377 20.53 -1.45 8.39
N THR A 378 21.33 -0.86 9.26
CA THR A 378 22.50 -1.51 9.83
C THR A 378 22.21 -1.95 11.27
N VAL A 379 22.49 -3.23 11.59
CA VAL A 379 22.45 -3.77 12.93
C VAL A 379 23.89 -4.07 13.34
N ASP A 380 24.46 -3.30 14.28
CA ASP A 380 25.86 -3.44 14.70
C ASP A 380 26.14 -4.69 15.51
N GLY A 381 25.13 -5.19 16.24
CA GLY A 381 25.13 -6.45 16.98
C GLY A 381 24.28 -7.52 16.32
N ASP A 382 23.54 -8.24 17.13
CA ASP A 382 22.73 -9.38 16.66
C ASP A 382 21.32 -8.96 16.28
N LEU A 383 20.77 -9.67 15.28
CA LEU A 383 19.37 -9.62 14.88
C LEU A 383 18.66 -10.91 15.32
N HIS A 384 17.64 -10.74 16.16
CA HIS A 384 16.70 -11.82 16.47
C HIS A 384 15.35 -11.54 15.82
N SER A 385 14.77 -12.55 15.14
CA SER A 385 13.46 -12.44 14.51
C SER A 385 12.59 -13.68 14.80
N GLU A 386 11.36 -13.47 15.26
CA GLU A 386 10.39 -14.53 15.52
C GLU A 386 9.05 -14.16 14.89
N GLY A 387 8.66 -14.83 13.80
CA GLY A 387 7.46 -14.48 13.03
C GLY A 387 7.49 -13.05 12.48
N ALA A 388 8.67 -12.52 12.23
CA ALA A 388 8.87 -11.16 11.76
C ALA A 388 8.53 -11.00 10.27
N THR A 389 8.28 -9.77 9.83
CA THR A 389 8.13 -9.42 8.42
C THR A 389 9.03 -8.25 8.08
N PHE A 390 9.93 -8.45 7.10
CA PHE A 390 10.74 -7.36 6.54
C PHE A 390 10.23 -7.01 5.14
N LEU A 391 9.89 -5.74 4.92
CA LEU A 391 9.49 -5.22 3.61
C LEU A 391 10.67 -4.51 2.96
N PHE A 392 11.12 -5.04 1.84
CA PHE A 392 12.14 -4.47 0.97
C PHE A 392 11.52 -3.85 -0.27
N GLN A 393 11.97 -2.68 -0.66
CA GLN A 393 11.64 -2.05 -1.92
C GLN A 393 12.89 -1.96 -2.79
N GLY A 394 12.72 -2.09 -4.11
CA GLY A 394 13.83 -1.97 -5.02
C GLY A 394 13.44 -2.11 -6.48
N ALA A 395 14.37 -1.80 -7.37
CA ALA A 395 14.20 -1.94 -8.80
C ALA A 395 14.68 -3.33 -9.22
N LEU A 396 13.78 -4.32 -9.26
CA LEU A 396 14.15 -5.69 -9.66
C LEU A 396 14.79 -5.71 -11.05
N GLY A 397 16.01 -6.25 -11.13
CA GLY A 397 16.85 -6.34 -12.33
C GLY A 397 17.98 -7.34 -12.12
N GLY A 398 19.19 -7.04 -12.62
CA GLY A 398 20.40 -7.86 -12.37
C GLY A 398 21.01 -7.60 -10.98
N ASP A 399 22.15 -8.22 -10.70
CA ASP A 399 22.82 -8.26 -9.38
C ASP A 399 23.08 -6.88 -8.73
N VAL A 400 23.35 -5.86 -9.55
CA VAL A 400 23.65 -4.49 -9.10
C VAL A 400 22.39 -3.59 -8.96
N SER A 401 21.23 -4.18 -8.91
CA SER A 401 19.97 -3.46 -8.75
C SER A 401 19.93 -2.61 -7.49
N ALA A 402 19.38 -1.40 -7.61
CA ALA A 402 19.15 -0.52 -6.48
C ALA A 402 18.01 -1.07 -5.61
N PHE A 403 18.32 -1.32 -4.35
CA PHE A 403 17.41 -2.01 -3.41
C PHE A 403 17.64 -1.54 -1.97
N ASP A 404 16.60 -1.64 -1.14
CA ASP A 404 16.77 -1.59 0.31
C ASP A 404 17.71 -2.70 0.76
N ARG A 405 18.49 -2.45 1.82
CA ARG A 405 19.46 -3.40 2.35
C ARG A 405 19.38 -3.53 3.86
N LEU A 406 19.61 -4.75 4.34
CA LEU A 406 19.77 -5.06 5.74
C LEU A 406 21.21 -5.56 5.98
N HIS A 407 22.02 -4.79 6.70
CA HIS A 407 23.38 -5.17 7.07
C HIS A 407 23.41 -5.58 8.53
N VAL A 408 23.77 -6.82 8.84
CA VAL A 408 23.92 -7.33 10.20
C VAL A 408 25.39 -7.65 10.44
N ARG A 409 26.04 -6.84 11.30
CA ARG A 409 27.46 -7.05 11.63
C ARG A 409 27.66 -8.19 12.62
N GLY A 410 26.69 -8.46 13.48
CA GLY A 410 26.59 -9.64 14.31
C GLY A 410 25.99 -10.84 13.62
N GLY A 411 25.34 -11.72 14.38
CA GLY A 411 24.64 -12.91 13.88
C GLY A 411 23.16 -12.69 13.71
N THR A 412 22.53 -13.62 12.96
CA THR A 412 21.06 -13.66 12.80
C THR A 412 20.48 -14.94 13.38
N SER A 413 19.28 -14.88 13.98
CA SER A 413 18.60 -16.04 14.55
C SER A 413 17.07 -15.93 14.43
N GLY A 414 16.37 -17.07 14.47
CA GLY A 414 14.91 -17.17 14.37
C GLY A 414 14.40 -17.27 12.95
N ASP A 415 13.22 -16.67 12.69
CA ASP A 415 12.56 -16.75 11.39
C ASP A 415 11.88 -15.44 10.98
N ALA A 416 11.83 -15.16 9.69
CA ALA A 416 11.08 -14.03 9.16
C ALA A 416 10.57 -14.24 7.73
N SER A 417 9.49 -13.53 7.44
CA SER A 417 8.95 -13.38 6.08
C SER A 417 9.57 -12.16 5.40
N ILE A 418 10.03 -12.33 4.16
CA ILE A 418 10.55 -11.25 3.31
C ILE A 418 9.50 -10.88 2.29
N VAL A 419 9.04 -9.65 2.30
CA VAL A 419 8.15 -9.08 1.28
C VAL A 419 8.98 -8.20 0.37
N VAL A 420 8.87 -8.41 -0.94
CA VAL A 420 9.59 -7.63 -1.95
C VAL A 420 8.61 -6.85 -2.80
N LYS A 421 8.81 -5.54 -2.90
CA LYS A 421 8.03 -4.65 -3.75
C LYS A 421 8.90 -4.07 -4.85
N ASN A 422 8.57 -4.39 -6.10
CA ASN A 422 9.25 -3.82 -7.25
C ASN A 422 8.85 -2.35 -7.45
N ILE A 423 9.84 -1.47 -7.55
CA ILE A 423 9.67 -0.03 -7.80
C ILE A 423 10.44 0.32 -9.08
N GLY A 424 9.76 0.21 -10.22
CA GLY A 424 10.32 0.60 -11.53
C GLY A 424 11.38 -0.33 -12.12
N GLY A 425 11.63 -1.50 -11.51
CA GLY A 425 12.55 -2.51 -12.06
C GLY A 425 11.95 -3.20 -13.27
N VAL A 426 12.75 -3.33 -14.32
CA VAL A 426 12.34 -3.92 -15.61
C VAL A 426 12.53 -5.44 -15.68
N GLY A 427 13.16 -6.03 -14.64
CA GLY A 427 13.52 -7.44 -14.60
C GLY A 427 14.77 -7.73 -15.45
N ALA A 428 15.59 -8.66 -14.97
CA ALA A 428 16.72 -9.19 -15.72
C ALA A 428 17.18 -10.53 -15.16
N GLN A 429 17.96 -11.28 -15.94
CA GLN A 429 18.66 -12.44 -15.43
C GLN A 429 19.74 -12.00 -14.43
N THR A 430 19.76 -12.63 -13.26
CA THR A 430 20.82 -12.46 -12.25
C THR A 430 21.96 -13.44 -12.52
N THR A 431 23.14 -13.12 -11.97
CA THR A 431 24.31 -14.01 -11.97
C THR A 431 24.48 -14.59 -10.56
N ASP A 432 24.87 -13.77 -9.59
CA ASP A 432 25.03 -14.16 -8.20
C ASP A 432 23.75 -13.89 -7.39
N GLY A 433 23.03 -12.87 -7.78
CA GLY A 433 21.75 -12.44 -7.21
C GLY A 433 21.79 -11.02 -6.64
N ILE A 434 20.61 -10.43 -6.43
CA ILE A 434 20.44 -9.13 -5.74
C ILE A 434 20.58 -9.39 -4.24
N GLN A 435 21.65 -8.92 -3.62
CA GLN A 435 21.87 -9.06 -2.18
C GLN A 435 20.87 -8.18 -1.41
N LEU A 436 20.03 -8.80 -0.58
CA LEU A 436 19.10 -8.12 0.32
C LEU A 436 19.62 -8.01 1.75
N ILE A 437 20.19 -9.10 2.26
CA ILE A 437 20.67 -9.19 3.64
C ILE A 437 22.12 -9.62 3.64
N GLU A 438 22.98 -8.81 4.24
CA GLU A 438 24.38 -9.10 4.47
C GLU A 438 24.59 -9.46 5.94
N VAL A 439 25.27 -10.58 6.23
CA VAL A 439 25.50 -11.08 7.58
C VAL A 439 26.98 -11.38 7.77
N HIS A 440 27.63 -10.66 8.71
CA HIS A 440 29.05 -10.87 9.00
C HIS A 440 29.28 -11.94 10.07
N GLY A 441 28.33 -12.16 10.95
CA GLY A 441 28.39 -13.21 12.00
C GLY A 441 27.77 -14.53 11.55
N ALA A 442 27.24 -15.30 12.50
CA ALA A 442 26.55 -16.54 12.20
C ALA A 442 25.15 -16.29 11.62
N SER A 443 24.92 -16.73 10.39
CA SER A 443 23.62 -16.60 9.71
C SER A 443 22.74 -17.83 9.98
N LEU A 444 22.07 -17.80 11.14
CA LEU A 444 21.24 -18.93 11.61
C LEU A 444 19.74 -18.69 11.43
N ALA A 445 19.33 -17.49 11.07
CA ALA A 445 17.93 -17.18 10.80
C ALA A 445 17.46 -17.85 9.51
N THR A 446 16.17 -18.22 9.49
CA THR A 446 15.49 -18.74 8.29
C THR A 446 14.60 -17.65 7.70
N TYR A 447 14.89 -17.23 6.48
CA TYR A 447 14.06 -16.25 5.76
C TYR A 447 13.30 -16.91 4.63
N ALA A 448 12.02 -16.57 4.48
CA ALA A 448 11.15 -17.05 3.42
C ALA A 448 10.50 -15.89 2.67
N LEU A 449 10.45 -15.97 1.34
CA LEU A 449 9.75 -14.97 0.55
C LEU A 449 8.23 -15.06 0.76
N ALA A 450 7.61 -13.99 1.21
CA ALA A 450 6.17 -13.88 1.38
C ALA A 450 5.55 -13.23 0.14
N GLY A 451 4.88 -14.04 -0.65
CA GLY A 451 4.35 -13.62 -1.95
C GLY A 451 5.36 -13.81 -3.07
N ARG A 452 5.13 -13.13 -4.18
CA ARG A 452 5.95 -13.24 -5.40
C ARG A 452 6.77 -11.96 -5.60
N ALA A 453 8.03 -12.11 -5.97
CA ALA A 453 8.88 -11.02 -6.41
C ALA A 453 8.99 -11.07 -7.94
N VAL A 454 8.37 -10.12 -8.63
CA VAL A 454 8.29 -10.09 -10.09
C VAL A 454 8.76 -8.75 -10.66
N GLY A 455 9.58 -8.81 -11.70
CA GLY A 455 10.05 -7.66 -12.46
C GLY A 455 10.11 -7.99 -13.95
N GLY A 456 9.43 -7.18 -14.78
CA GLY A 456 9.33 -7.51 -16.20
C GLY A 456 8.76 -8.90 -16.44
N SER A 457 9.47 -9.70 -17.20
CA SER A 457 9.12 -11.10 -17.48
C SER A 457 9.61 -12.08 -16.41
N TYR A 458 10.45 -11.63 -15.46
CA TYR A 458 11.19 -12.50 -14.55
C TYR A 458 10.48 -12.73 -13.23
N GLU A 459 10.64 -13.94 -12.68
CA GLU A 459 10.31 -14.35 -11.32
C GLU A 459 11.59 -14.41 -10.49
N TYR A 460 11.58 -13.91 -9.26
CA TYR A 460 12.72 -13.93 -8.35
C TYR A 460 12.42 -14.76 -7.11
N PHE A 461 13.45 -15.48 -6.64
CA PHE A 461 13.39 -16.36 -5.48
C PHE A 461 14.47 -15.99 -4.48
N LEU A 462 14.21 -16.20 -3.20
CA LEU A 462 15.13 -15.89 -2.11
C LEU A 462 15.98 -17.12 -1.76
N PHE A 463 17.32 -16.94 -1.74
CA PHE A 463 18.28 -17.97 -1.41
C PHE A 463 19.32 -17.48 -0.41
N GLN A 464 19.78 -18.36 0.47
CA GLN A 464 20.93 -18.12 1.33
C GLN A 464 22.22 -18.54 0.59
N GLY A 465 23.28 -17.75 0.75
CA GLY A 465 24.58 -17.93 0.08
C GLY A 465 24.62 -17.43 -1.36
N GLY A 466 25.74 -16.88 -1.81
CA GLY A 466 26.02 -16.51 -3.19
C GLY A 466 26.26 -17.73 -4.11
N LEU A 467 26.10 -17.59 -5.42
CA LEU A 467 26.52 -18.66 -6.35
C LEU A 467 28.04 -18.77 -6.41
N THR A 468 28.74 -17.65 -6.29
CA THR A 468 30.21 -17.60 -6.25
C THR A 468 30.78 -18.01 -4.90
N ASP A 469 30.05 -17.78 -3.80
CA ASP A 469 30.36 -18.22 -2.45
C ASP A 469 29.08 -18.70 -1.71
N PRO A 470 28.72 -19.97 -1.83
CA PRO A 470 27.53 -20.53 -1.20
C PRO A 470 27.56 -20.52 0.36
N ALA A 471 28.74 -20.28 0.94
CA ALA A 471 28.95 -20.29 2.39
C ALA A 471 29.04 -18.87 3.00
N ASP A 472 28.79 -17.80 2.23
CA ASP A 472 28.91 -16.42 2.69
C ASP A 472 27.83 -16.03 3.74
N GLY A 473 26.77 -16.81 3.85
CA GLY A 473 25.69 -16.58 4.82
C GLY A 473 24.73 -15.46 4.47
N ASN A 474 24.94 -14.74 3.39
CA ASN A 474 24.10 -13.64 2.92
C ASN A 474 22.82 -14.16 2.24
N TRP A 475 21.85 -13.27 2.00
CA TRP A 475 20.60 -13.63 1.35
C TRP A 475 20.38 -12.82 0.07
N TYR A 476 20.03 -13.54 -1.00
CA TYR A 476 19.98 -13.02 -2.36
C TYR A 476 18.64 -13.32 -3.04
N LEU A 477 18.15 -12.38 -3.86
CA LEU A 477 17.10 -12.64 -4.83
C LEU A 477 17.71 -13.05 -6.17
N ARG A 478 17.29 -14.20 -6.69
CA ARG A 478 17.74 -14.74 -7.98
C ARG A 478 16.58 -14.97 -8.93
N SER A 479 16.81 -14.71 -10.21
CA SER A 479 15.86 -15.00 -11.29
C SER A 479 16.00 -16.42 -11.86
N GLN A 480 16.85 -17.26 -11.27
CA GLN A 480 16.99 -18.68 -11.61
C GLN A 480 16.43 -19.53 -10.47
N TRP A 481 15.92 -20.69 -10.83
CA TRP A 481 15.56 -21.72 -9.88
C TRP A 481 16.69 -22.75 -9.81
N PHE A 482 17.25 -22.95 -8.65
CA PHE A 482 18.16 -24.04 -8.35
C PHE A 482 17.45 -25.01 -7.45
N ASP A 483 17.35 -26.27 -7.87
CA ASP A 483 16.92 -27.29 -6.96
C ASP A 483 18.15 -27.74 -6.14
N VAL A 484 18.27 -27.21 -4.93
CA VAL A 484 19.36 -27.58 -3.99
C VAL A 484 19.37 -29.09 -3.76
N CYS A 485 18.26 -29.77 -4.05
CA CYS A 485 18.10 -31.21 -3.86
C CYS A 485 18.74 -32.03 -4.99
N GLU A 486 19.06 -31.43 -6.13
CA GLU A 486 19.72 -32.13 -7.25
C GLU A 486 21.22 -32.33 -6.95
N ASP A 487 21.87 -31.39 -6.26
CA ASP A 487 23.27 -31.46 -5.89
C ASP A 487 23.49 -32.10 -4.50
N ASP A 488 22.55 -31.99 -3.57
CA ASP A 488 22.57 -32.67 -2.27
C ASP A 488 21.17 -33.23 -1.89
N PRO A 489 20.87 -34.45 -2.34
CA PRO A 489 19.58 -35.10 -2.02
C PRO A 489 19.31 -35.31 -0.54
N GLY A 490 20.30 -35.08 0.33
CA GLY A 490 20.21 -35.20 1.79
C GLY A 490 19.99 -33.91 2.53
N ALA A 491 19.91 -32.75 1.84
CA ALA A 491 19.70 -31.45 2.47
C ALA A 491 18.32 -31.37 3.17
N PRO A 492 18.20 -30.70 4.32
CA PRO A 492 16.96 -30.59 5.06
C PRO A 492 15.89 -29.86 4.22
N GLY A 493 14.79 -30.52 3.93
CA GLY A 493 13.66 -29.97 3.15
C GLY A 493 13.52 -30.56 1.75
N CYS A 494 14.44 -31.40 1.29
CA CYS A 494 14.33 -32.05 -0.01
C CYS A 494 13.31 -33.18 0.00
N VAL A 495 12.18 -32.98 -0.68
CA VAL A 495 11.23 -34.03 -1.03
C VAL A 495 11.55 -34.48 -2.44
N VAL A 496 12.00 -35.74 -2.59
CA VAL A 496 12.31 -36.34 -3.87
C VAL A 496 11.04 -36.40 -4.72
N ASN A 497 10.92 -35.46 -5.67
CA ASN A 497 9.92 -35.57 -6.73
C ASN A 497 10.65 -36.16 -7.96
N PRO A 498 10.24 -37.30 -8.52
CA PRO A 498 10.93 -37.86 -9.70
C PRO A 498 10.66 -36.97 -10.92
N GLY A 499 11.61 -36.10 -11.23
CA GLY A 499 11.63 -35.35 -12.48
C GLY A 499 11.92 -36.28 -13.68
N PRO A 500 11.65 -35.87 -14.94
CA PRO A 500 11.95 -36.67 -16.11
C PRO A 500 13.47 -36.85 -16.27
N ASP A 501 13.87 -38.04 -16.70
CA ASP A 501 15.25 -38.46 -16.91
C ASP A 501 16.09 -37.44 -17.71
N PRO A 502 17.37 -37.22 -17.34
CA PRO A 502 18.27 -36.37 -18.10
C PRO A 502 18.52 -36.94 -19.49
N ILE A 503 18.48 -36.09 -20.51
CA ILE A 503 18.93 -36.45 -21.87
C ILE A 503 20.44 -36.62 -21.83
N GLU A 504 20.92 -37.84 -22.03
CA GLU A 504 22.33 -38.15 -22.21
C GLU A 504 22.95 -37.32 -23.37
N GLY A 505 23.74 -36.34 -23.04
CA GLY A 505 24.58 -35.59 -24.00
C GLY A 505 25.95 -36.24 -24.13
N GLY A 506 26.32 -36.54 -25.35
CA GLY A 506 27.48 -37.25 -25.72
C GLY A 506 28.83 -36.66 -25.29
N GLU A 507 29.78 -37.56 -25.11
CA GLU A 507 31.17 -37.33 -24.77
C GLU A 507 31.88 -36.45 -25.84
N GLY A 508 32.52 -35.36 -25.39
CA GLY A 508 33.39 -34.49 -26.19
C GLY A 508 34.62 -34.07 -25.39
N GLU A 509 35.73 -34.32 -25.96
CA GLU A 509 37.10 -34.32 -25.48
C GLU A 509 37.60 -33.05 -24.79
N ASP A 510 38.60 -33.25 -23.91
CA ASP A 510 39.46 -32.32 -23.18
C ASP A 510 39.88 -31.06 -23.94
N GLY A 511 39.62 -29.91 -23.40
CA GLY A 511 40.24 -28.65 -23.68
C GLY A 511 40.14 -27.73 -22.46
N GLY A 512 41.20 -27.64 -21.63
CA GLY A 512 41.30 -26.82 -20.45
C GLY A 512 41.16 -25.31 -20.76
N GLY A 513 39.93 -24.83 -20.81
CA GLY A 513 39.58 -23.45 -20.76
C GLY A 513 38.73 -23.25 -19.48
N ILE A 514 38.90 -22.14 -18.81
CA ILE A 514 37.98 -21.68 -17.75
C ILE A 514 36.60 -21.66 -18.40
N VAL A 515 35.80 -22.66 -18.13
CA VAL A 515 34.38 -22.68 -18.56
C VAL A 515 33.69 -21.75 -17.58
N ASP A 516 33.21 -20.59 -18.06
CA ASP A 516 32.23 -19.80 -17.33
C ASP A 516 31.09 -20.74 -16.89
N PRO A 517 30.65 -20.73 -15.63
CA PRO A 517 29.56 -21.60 -15.19
C PRO A 517 28.35 -21.35 -16.10
N ILE A 518 27.85 -22.41 -16.75
CA ILE A 518 26.64 -22.33 -17.56
C ILE A 518 25.51 -22.04 -16.57
N LEU A 519 25.10 -20.78 -16.46
CA LEU A 519 23.98 -20.37 -15.63
C LEU A 519 22.71 -21.06 -16.14
N PRO A 520 21.89 -21.63 -15.26
CA PRO A 520 20.59 -22.13 -15.65
C PRO A 520 19.74 -21.01 -16.28
N PRO A 521 18.82 -21.35 -17.18
CA PRO A 521 17.96 -20.34 -17.78
C PRO A 521 17.11 -19.64 -16.71
N PRO A 522 16.80 -18.34 -16.90
CA PRO A 522 15.98 -17.61 -15.97
C PRO A 522 14.57 -18.19 -15.92
N VAL A 523 13.94 -18.11 -14.78
CA VAL A 523 12.53 -18.46 -14.59
C VAL A 523 11.66 -17.28 -15.01
N LEU A 524 10.79 -17.55 -15.98
CA LEU A 524 9.84 -16.56 -16.43
C LEU A 524 8.48 -16.79 -15.76
N ARG A 525 7.82 -15.72 -15.39
CA ARG A 525 6.51 -15.75 -14.72
C ARG A 525 5.40 -16.23 -15.67
N PRO A 526 4.28 -16.77 -15.17
CA PRO A 526 3.24 -17.35 -16.04
C PRO A 526 2.34 -16.31 -16.75
N GLU A 527 2.29 -15.06 -16.32
CA GLU A 527 1.43 -14.03 -16.88
C GLU A 527 1.62 -13.79 -18.37
N PRO A 528 2.86 -13.75 -18.94
CA PRO A 528 3.08 -13.69 -20.39
C PRO A 528 2.31 -14.75 -21.17
N GLY A 529 2.23 -15.98 -20.67
CA GLY A 529 1.44 -17.04 -21.27
C GLY A 529 -0.06 -16.73 -21.33
N ALA A 530 -0.59 -16.06 -20.32
CA ALA A 530 -1.99 -15.64 -20.29
C ALA A 530 -2.29 -14.48 -21.27
N TYR A 531 -1.35 -13.56 -21.46
CA TYR A 531 -1.43 -12.53 -22.49
C TYR A 531 -1.38 -13.15 -23.91
N LEU A 532 -0.47 -14.10 -24.16
CA LEU A 532 -0.37 -14.83 -25.43
C LEU A 532 -1.62 -15.68 -25.71
N ALA A 533 -2.22 -16.28 -24.67
CA ALA A 533 -3.49 -16.99 -24.78
C ALA A 533 -4.64 -16.06 -25.16
N ASN A 534 -4.72 -14.87 -24.53
CA ASN A 534 -5.70 -13.86 -24.88
C ASN A 534 -5.53 -13.37 -26.32
N GLN A 535 -4.30 -13.10 -26.76
CA GLN A 535 -3.97 -12.71 -28.12
C GLN A 535 -4.40 -13.79 -29.14
N SER A 536 -4.05 -15.04 -28.90
CA SER A 536 -4.42 -16.19 -29.76
C SER A 536 -5.95 -16.37 -29.80
N ALA A 537 -6.62 -16.24 -28.66
CA ALA A 537 -8.06 -16.35 -28.56
C ALA A 537 -8.75 -15.23 -29.35
N ALA A 538 -8.33 -13.98 -29.23
CA ALA A 538 -8.92 -12.84 -29.93
C ALA A 538 -8.79 -12.98 -31.46
N ILE A 539 -7.61 -13.38 -31.97
CA ILE A 539 -7.35 -13.56 -33.38
C ILE A 539 -8.25 -14.66 -33.99
N ASN A 540 -8.48 -15.76 -33.26
CA ASN A 540 -9.14 -16.94 -33.77
C ASN A 540 -10.63 -17.02 -33.40
N MET A 541 -11.14 -16.21 -32.47
CA MET A 541 -12.50 -16.34 -31.91
C MET A 541 -13.62 -16.34 -32.94
N PHE A 542 -13.55 -15.45 -33.91
CA PHE A 542 -14.61 -15.29 -34.95
C PHE A 542 -14.22 -15.90 -36.30
N ALA A 543 -13.10 -16.62 -36.37
CA ALA A 543 -12.70 -17.30 -37.61
C ALA A 543 -13.74 -18.37 -38.02
N HIS A 544 -14.05 -18.41 -39.27
CA HIS A 544 -14.97 -19.41 -39.83
C HIS A 544 -14.71 -19.64 -41.34
N ARG A 545 -15.32 -20.71 -41.88
CA ARG A 545 -15.31 -21.12 -43.28
C ARG A 545 -16.68 -20.91 -43.91
N LEU A 546 -16.78 -20.97 -45.22
CA LEU A 546 -18.04 -20.92 -45.91
C LEU A 546 -19.05 -21.94 -45.33
N ASN A 547 -18.64 -23.24 -45.22
CA ASN A 547 -19.50 -24.31 -44.72
C ASN A 547 -19.95 -24.15 -43.26
N ASP A 548 -19.17 -23.41 -42.45
CA ASP A 548 -19.55 -23.10 -41.06
C ASP A 548 -20.66 -22.04 -40.96
N ARG A 549 -21.04 -21.44 -42.08
CA ARG A 549 -22.10 -20.44 -42.20
C ARG A 549 -23.31 -20.91 -42.99
N ILE A 550 -23.10 -21.62 -44.12
CA ILE A 550 -24.20 -22.00 -44.97
C ILE A 550 -24.63 -23.44 -44.76
N GLY A 551 -23.78 -24.33 -44.19
CA GLY A 551 -23.95 -25.76 -44.35
C GLY A 551 -23.98 -26.14 -45.85
N GLY A 552 -23.45 -27.21 -46.34
CA GLY A 552 -23.31 -27.49 -47.78
C GLY A 552 -24.61 -27.83 -48.53
N VAL A 553 -25.77 -27.80 -47.88
CA VAL A 553 -27.05 -28.11 -48.51
C VAL A 553 -27.76 -26.85 -49.00
N SER A 554 -28.04 -26.75 -50.29
CA SER A 554 -28.82 -25.64 -50.84
C SER A 554 -30.23 -25.56 -50.25
N LEU A 555 -30.69 -24.34 -49.95
CA LEU A 555 -32.07 -24.03 -49.61
C LEU A 555 -32.75 -23.44 -50.84
N ASP A 556 -34.06 -23.54 -50.91
CA ASP A 556 -34.83 -22.98 -52.00
C ASP A 556 -34.65 -21.44 -52.10
N GLU A 557 -34.94 -20.88 -53.26
CA GLU A 557 -34.72 -19.48 -53.59
C GLU A 557 -35.19 -18.49 -52.49
N GLY A 558 -34.32 -17.63 -52.04
CA GLY A 558 -34.59 -16.63 -50.99
C GLY A 558 -33.32 -16.15 -50.33
N ARG A 559 -33.47 -15.09 -49.49
CA ARG A 559 -32.41 -14.61 -48.58
C ARG A 559 -32.31 -15.57 -47.41
N THR A 560 -31.14 -15.71 -46.86
CA THR A 560 -30.96 -16.57 -45.67
C THR A 560 -30.49 -15.79 -44.45
N ALA A 561 -30.98 -16.21 -43.30
CA ALA A 561 -30.36 -15.85 -42.01
C ALA A 561 -29.80 -17.12 -41.36
N TRP A 562 -28.73 -16.95 -40.63
CA TRP A 562 -28.04 -18.06 -39.99
C TRP A 562 -27.57 -17.69 -38.61
N ALA A 563 -27.43 -18.72 -37.76
CA ALA A 563 -26.81 -18.61 -36.45
C ALA A 563 -25.95 -19.84 -36.20
N ARG A 564 -24.76 -19.62 -35.60
CA ARG A 564 -23.89 -20.72 -35.17
C ARG A 564 -23.38 -20.49 -33.74
N VAL A 565 -23.20 -21.60 -33.02
CA VAL A 565 -22.49 -21.64 -31.73
C VAL A 565 -21.32 -22.60 -31.89
N GLY A 566 -20.16 -22.18 -31.44
CA GLY A 566 -18.96 -22.98 -31.45
C GLY A 566 -18.27 -22.98 -30.08
N ARG A 567 -17.62 -24.08 -29.75
CA ARG A 567 -16.71 -24.20 -28.61
C ARG A 567 -15.45 -24.93 -29.05
N GLN A 568 -14.30 -24.43 -28.55
CA GLN A 568 -13.02 -25.08 -28.82
C GLN A 568 -12.13 -25.01 -27.57
N GLN A 569 -11.30 -26.02 -27.41
CA GLN A 569 -10.25 -26.09 -26.41
C GLN A 569 -8.91 -26.17 -27.14
N ALA A 570 -7.94 -25.36 -26.72
CA ALA A 570 -6.60 -25.36 -27.30
C ALA A 570 -5.55 -25.49 -26.19
N ASP A 571 -4.63 -26.42 -26.39
CA ASP A 571 -3.50 -26.69 -25.53
C ASP A 571 -2.22 -26.39 -26.31
N PHE A 572 -1.31 -25.60 -25.76
CA PHE A 572 -0.03 -25.25 -26.37
C PHE A 572 0.96 -24.80 -25.32
N SER A 573 2.26 -24.80 -25.64
CA SER A 573 3.30 -24.21 -24.81
C SER A 573 3.64 -22.79 -25.22
N ALA A 574 4.27 -22.05 -24.34
CA ALA A 574 4.75 -20.69 -24.58
C ALA A 574 6.12 -20.51 -23.92
N VAL A 575 6.83 -19.47 -24.39
CA VAL A 575 8.11 -19.00 -23.82
C VAL A 575 9.14 -20.15 -23.76
N GLY A 576 9.39 -20.75 -24.94
CA GLY A 576 10.37 -21.84 -25.07
C GLY A 576 10.03 -23.12 -24.27
N GLY A 577 8.75 -23.36 -24.00
CA GLY A 577 8.29 -24.52 -23.26
C GLY A 577 8.20 -24.35 -21.76
N GLN A 578 8.61 -23.20 -21.19
CA GLN A 578 8.49 -22.97 -19.74
C GLN A 578 7.05 -22.88 -19.26
N LEU A 579 6.10 -22.51 -20.13
CA LEU A 579 4.70 -22.28 -19.80
C LEU A 579 3.78 -23.23 -20.56
N SER A 580 2.90 -23.92 -19.84
CA SER A 580 1.81 -24.73 -20.38
C SER A 580 0.52 -23.93 -20.38
N VAL A 581 -0.16 -23.86 -21.53
CA VAL A 581 -1.37 -23.06 -21.76
C VAL A 581 -2.54 -23.95 -22.13
N ASP A 582 -3.63 -23.92 -21.36
CA ASP A 582 -4.94 -24.48 -21.67
C ASP A 582 -5.97 -23.37 -21.86
N GLY A 583 -6.61 -23.32 -23.02
CA GLY A 583 -7.57 -22.27 -23.36
C GLY A 583 -8.91 -22.83 -23.87
N ASN A 584 -10.01 -22.27 -23.38
CA ASN A 584 -11.38 -22.59 -23.81
C ASN A 584 -12.02 -21.37 -24.44
N THR A 585 -12.51 -21.49 -25.66
CA THR A 585 -13.23 -20.43 -26.39
C THR A 585 -14.64 -20.84 -26.72
N SER A 586 -15.59 -19.95 -26.49
CA SER A 586 -17.01 -20.12 -26.90
C SER A 586 -17.45 -18.91 -27.73
N VAL A 587 -18.16 -19.15 -28.82
CA VAL A 587 -18.59 -18.12 -29.76
C VAL A 587 -20.03 -18.33 -30.21
N LEU A 588 -20.76 -17.22 -30.31
CA LEU A 588 -22.04 -17.12 -31.02
C LEU A 588 -21.85 -16.17 -32.21
N GLN A 589 -22.20 -16.59 -33.42
CA GLN A 589 -22.28 -15.71 -34.58
C GLN A 589 -23.65 -15.83 -35.25
N VAL A 590 -24.16 -14.68 -35.67
CA VAL A 590 -25.41 -14.59 -36.43
C VAL A 590 -25.19 -13.73 -37.66
N GLY A 591 -25.88 -14.04 -38.75
CA GLY A 591 -25.80 -13.21 -39.95
C GLY A 591 -27.00 -13.39 -40.88
N SER A 592 -27.06 -12.54 -41.86
CA SER A 592 -28.15 -12.53 -42.86
C SER A 592 -27.66 -12.00 -44.19
N ASP A 593 -28.17 -12.64 -45.28
CA ASP A 593 -28.01 -12.09 -46.61
C ASP A 593 -28.85 -10.81 -46.76
N LEU A 594 -28.19 -9.72 -47.12
CA LEU A 594 -28.83 -8.45 -47.47
C LEU A 594 -29.25 -8.41 -48.94
N LEU A 595 -28.40 -8.95 -49.80
CA LEU A 595 -28.61 -8.97 -51.25
C LEU A 595 -28.27 -10.34 -51.84
N ARG A 596 -29.15 -10.91 -52.61
CA ARG A 596 -28.89 -12.11 -53.41
C ARG A 596 -29.23 -11.79 -54.88
N ARG A 597 -28.27 -12.05 -55.75
CA ARG A 597 -28.41 -11.80 -57.19
C ARG A 597 -27.80 -12.94 -57.98
N GLY A 598 -28.66 -13.80 -58.56
CA GLY A 598 -28.22 -14.97 -59.24
C GLY A 598 -27.38 -15.86 -58.32
N ASN A 599 -26.19 -16.18 -58.74
CA ASN A 599 -25.25 -17.08 -58.04
C ASN A 599 -24.41 -16.37 -56.92
N ALA A 600 -24.72 -15.11 -56.65
CA ALA A 600 -23.98 -14.32 -55.62
C ALA A 600 -24.89 -13.90 -54.45
N ALA A 601 -24.38 -13.97 -53.22
CA ALA A 601 -24.99 -13.50 -51.99
C ALA A 601 -24.03 -12.54 -51.26
N PHE A 602 -24.57 -11.45 -50.74
CA PHE A 602 -23.84 -10.52 -49.90
C PHE A 602 -24.60 -10.33 -48.59
N GLY A 603 -23.90 -10.35 -47.45
CA GLY A 603 -24.53 -10.26 -46.14
C GLY A 603 -23.69 -9.62 -45.11
N VAL A 604 -24.29 -9.49 -43.91
CA VAL A 604 -23.68 -8.97 -42.69
C VAL A 604 -23.70 -10.04 -41.61
N MET A 605 -22.79 -9.93 -40.66
CA MET A 605 -22.72 -10.82 -39.52
C MET A 605 -22.26 -10.09 -38.27
N LEU A 606 -22.73 -10.61 -37.13
CA LEU A 606 -22.38 -10.15 -35.78
C LEU A 606 -21.85 -11.38 -35.02
N GLY A 607 -20.84 -11.14 -34.20
CA GLY A 607 -20.24 -12.12 -33.31
C GLY A 607 -20.19 -11.67 -31.87
N ASN A 608 -20.39 -12.58 -30.94
CA ASN A 608 -20.10 -12.42 -29.54
C ASN A 608 -19.37 -13.66 -29.03
N GLY A 609 -18.32 -13.49 -28.26
CA GLY A 609 -17.52 -14.59 -27.78
C GLY A 609 -16.80 -14.34 -26.49
N ARG A 610 -16.39 -15.43 -25.86
CA ARG A 610 -15.61 -15.44 -24.64
C ARG A 610 -14.57 -16.55 -24.71
N ALA A 611 -13.38 -16.22 -24.22
CA ALA A 611 -12.32 -17.19 -23.95
C ALA A 611 -11.84 -17.07 -22.50
N ASP A 612 -11.54 -18.19 -21.88
CA ASP A 612 -10.88 -18.30 -20.59
C ASP A 612 -9.67 -19.24 -20.77
N SER A 613 -8.52 -18.87 -20.19
CA SER A 613 -7.30 -19.67 -20.24
C SER A 613 -6.69 -19.84 -18.85
N SER A 614 -5.98 -20.95 -18.66
CA SER A 614 -5.14 -21.23 -17.49
C SER A 614 -3.73 -21.50 -17.98
N VAL A 615 -2.77 -20.90 -17.33
CA VAL A 615 -1.33 -21.03 -17.63
C VAL A 615 -0.63 -21.51 -16.39
N VAL A 616 0.27 -22.48 -16.54
CA VAL A 616 1.09 -23.00 -15.44
C VAL A 616 2.56 -22.99 -15.87
N SER A 617 3.41 -22.49 -14.98
CA SER A 617 4.87 -22.62 -15.15
C SER A 617 5.28 -24.05 -14.85
N GLU A 618 5.97 -24.71 -15.78
CA GLU A 618 6.49 -26.07 -15.63
C GLU A 618 7.61 -26.13 -14.57
N LEU A 619 8.28 -25.01 -14.30
CA LEU A 619 9.39 -24.94 -13.35
C LEU A 619 8.91 -24.70 -11.92
N THR A 620 7.92 -23.81 -11.71
CA THR A 620 7.54 -23.33 -10.38
C THR A 620 6.16 -23.79 -9.94
N GLY A 621 5.32 -24.28 -10.88
CA GLY A 621 3.92 -24.54 -10.62
C GLY A 621 3.07 -23.27 -10.43
N TYR A 622 3.64 -22.08 -10.48
CA TYR A 622 2.86 -20.83 -10.43
C TYR A 622 1.94 -20.73 -11.62
N SER A 623 0.77 -20.13 -11.40
CA SER A 623 -0.27 -20.09 -12.43
C SER A 623 -0.77 -18.66 -12.68
N ALA A 624 -1.23 -18.46 -13.92
CA ALA A 624 -1.95 -17.27 -14.33
C ALA A 624 -3.22 -17.62 -15.09
N LYS A 625 -4.18 -16.73 -15.12
CA LYS A 625 -5.45 -16.87 -15.83
C LYS A 625 -5.62 -15.72 -16.81
N GLY A 626 -5.99 -16.07 -18.05
CA GLY A 626 -6.42 -15.13 -19.08
C GLY A 626 -7.92 -15.18 -19.29
N ARG A 627 -8.51 -14.05 -19.65
CA ARG A 627 -9.91 -13.95 -20.06
C ARG A 627 -10.07 -12.92 -21.16
N VAL A 628 -10.83 -13.28 -22.19
CA VAL A 628 -11.18 -12.40 -23.31
C VAL A 628 -12.69 -12.40 -23.48
N ARG A 629 -13.27 -11.22 -23.66
CA ARG A 629 -14.65 -11.07 -24.12
C ARG A 629 -14.64 -10.21 -25.37
N GLY A 630 -15.28 -10.70 -26.44
CA GLY A 630 -15.21 -10.02 -27.72
C GLY A 630 -16.55 -9.88 -28.40
N THR A 631 -16.67 -8.80 -29.16
CA THR A 631 -17.76 -8.60 -30.13
C THR A 631 -17.19 -8.31 -31.50
N ALA A 632 -17.80 -8.78 -32.54
CA ALA A 632 -17.37 -8.56 -33.93
C ALA A 632 -18.53 -8.16 -34.83
N LEU A 633 -18.22 -7.28 -35.77
CA LEU A 633 -19.08 -6.95 -36.93
C LEU A 633 -18.35 -7.34 -38.20
N GLY A 634 -19.04 -7.95 -39.14
CA GLY A 634 -18.44 -8.37 -40.40
C GLY A 634 -19.41 -8.32 -41.58
N VAL A 635 -18.80 -8.38 -42.74
CA VAL A 635 -19.52 -8.50 -44.01
C VAL A 635 -18.97 -9.69 -44.78
N TYR A 636 -19.82 -10.29 -45.63
CA TYR A 636 -19.40 -11.39 -46.48
C TYR A 636 -19.99 -11.31 -47.87
N GLY A 637 -19.29 -11.91 -48.83
CA GLY A 637 -19.75 -12.10 -50.19
C GLY A 637 -19.41 -13.51 -50.67
N THR A 638 -20.41 -14.24 -51.14
CA THR A 638 -20.25 -15.60 -51.65
C THR A 638 -20.72 -15.67 -53.07
N TRP A 639 -19.96 -16.34 -53.96
CA TRP A 639 -20.36 -16.66 -55.30
C TRP A 639 -20.20 -18.15 -55.51
N MET A 640 -21.16 -18.80 -56.17
CA MET A 640 -21.20 -20.22 -56.52
C MET A 640 -21.51 -20.40 -58.00
N GLN A 641 -20.75 -21.26 -58.67
CA GLN A 641 -20.99 -21.57 -60.08
C GLN A 641 -22.33 -22.23 -60.31
N ASP A 642 -22.71 -23.12 -59.40
CA ASP A 642 -24.01 -23.79 -59.33
C ASP A 642 -24.87 -23.15 -58.24
N ALA A 643 -26.02 -22.58 -58.60
CA ALA A 643 -26.92 -21.91 -57.67
C ALA A 643 -27.50 -22.89 -56.62
N GLU A 644 -27.58 -24.14 -56.94
CA GLU A 644 -27.99 -25.20 -56.02
C GLU A 644 -26.88 -25.69 -55.09
N GLY A 645 -25.60 -25.29 -55.35
CA GLY A 645 -24.47 -25.52 -54.50
C GLY A 645 -23.97 -26.97 -54.38
N THR A 646 -24.43 -27.83 -55.28
CA THR A 646 -24.11 -29.27 -55.27
C THR A 646 -22.90 -29.64 -56.11
N SER A 647 -22.46 -28.75 -57.03
CA SER A 647 -21.30 -28.97 -57.91
C SER A 647 -20.68 -27.64 -58.32
N GLY A 648 -19.47 -27.68 -58.89
CA GLY A 648 -18.82 -26.49 -59.45
C GLY A 648 -17.98 -25.70 -58.48
N ALA A 649 -17.49 -24.58 -58.95
CA ALA A 649 -16.59 -23.70 -58.20
C ALA A 649 -17.35 -22.74 -57.30
N TYR A 650 -16.70 -22.34 -56.20
CA TYR A 650 -17.18 -21.29 -55.34
C TYR A 650 -16.04 -20.37 -54.89
N VAL A 651 -16.39 -19.12 -54.55
CA VAL A 651 -15.54 -18.15 -53.95
C VAL A 651 -16.29 -17.46 -52.81
N ASP A 652 -15.67 -17.37 -51.64
CA ASP A 652 -16.19 -16.68 -50.45
C ASP A 652 -15.19 -15.69 -49.92
N ALA A 653 -15.60 -14.46 -49.67
CA ALA A 653 -14.79 -13.42 -49.11
C ALA A 653 -15.46 -12.86 -47.85
N THR A 654 -14.70 -12.65 -46.79
CA THR A 654 -15.19 -12.08 -45.52
C THR A 654 -14.25 -11.01 -45.01
N VAL A 655 -14.82 -9.94 -44.41
CA VAL A 655 -14.08 -8.94 -43.66
C VAL A 655 -14.80 -8.74 -42.32
N GLN A 656 -14.04 -8.77 -41.23
CA GLN A 656 -14.58 -8.62 -39.89
C GLN A 656 -13.69 -7.68 -39.06
N PHE A 657 -14.33 -6.95 -38.15
CA PHE A 657 -13.68 -6.13 -37.14
C PHE A 657 -14.19 -6.53 -35.76
N GLY A 658 -13.30 -6.91 -34.88
CA GLY A 658 -13.57 -7.30 -33.48
C GLY A 658 -12.95 -6.33 -32.47
N ARG A 659 -13.68 -6.15 -31.35
CA ARG A 659 -13.16 -5.48 -30.15
C ARG A 659 -13.25 -6.42 -28.97
N PHE A 660 -12.25 -6.36 -28.09
CA PHE A 660 -12.09 -7.33 -27.02
C PHE A 660 -11.66 -6.63 -25.72
N ASP A 661 -12.35 -6.98 -24.64
CA ASP A 661 -11.94 -6.67 -23.27
C ASP A 661 -11.11 -7.86 -22.75
N ASN A 662 -9.92 -7.60 -22.27
CA ASN A 662 -8.97 -8.62 -21.83
C ASN A 662 -8.67 -8.46 -20.35
N ARG A 663 -8.45 -9.58 -19.67
CA ARG A 663 -7.98 -9.61 -18.27
C ARG A 663 -6.91 -10.70 -18.13
N VAL A 664 -5.85 -10.36 -17.38
CA VAL A 664 -4.81 -11.30 -16.94
C VAL A 664 -4.70 -11.22 -15.43
N GLN A 665 -4.52 -12.36 -14.79
CA GLN A 665 -4.35 -12.43 -13.33
C GLN A 665 -3.41 -13.58 -12.98
N GLY A 666 -2.24 -13.25 -12.45
CA GLY A 666 -1.31 -14.19 -11.81
C GLY A 666 -1.74 -14.53 -10.39
N ILE A 667 -1.35 -15.71 -9.92
CA ILE A 667 -1.52 -16.09 -8.52
C ILE A 667 -0.76 -15.11 -7.63
N GLY A 668 -1.41 -14.56 -6.59
CA GLY A 668 -0.80 -13.60 -5.66
C GLY A 668 -0.54 -12.19 -6.24
N LEU A 669 -1.01 -11.91 -7.48
CA LEU A 669 -0.89 -10.60 -8.11
C LEU A 669 -2.26 -9.97 -8.37
N GLU A 670 -2.28 -8.65 -8.49
CA GLU A 670 -3.48 -7.91 -8.87
C GLU A 670 -3.89 -8.21 -10.32
N PRO A 671 -5.19 -8.16 -10.64
CA PRO A 671 -5.66 -8.38 -11.99
C PRO A 671 -5.38 -7.19 -12.91
N GLU A 672 -4.84 -7.48 -14.10
CA GLU A 672 -4.56 -6.49 -15.13
C GLU A 672 -5.66 -6.49 -16.20
N HIS A 673 -6.01 -5.31 -16.71
CA HIS A 673 -7.07 -5.11 -17.70
C HIS A 673 -6.54 -4.28 -18.88
N TYR A 674 -6.86 -4.71 -20.10
CA TYR A 674 -6.50 -3.98 -21.31
C TYR A 674 -7.46 -4.30 -22.47
N ASP A 675 -7.54 -3.41 -23.44
CA ASP A 675 -8.36 -3.58 -24.62
C ASP A 675 -7.54 -4.03 -25.84
N SER A 676 -8.18 -4.81 -26.72
CA SER A 676 -7.57 -5.17 -27.99
C SER A 676 -8.59 -5.16 -29.14
N ARG A 677 -8.07 -5.12 -30.36
CA ARG A 677 -8.86 -5.12 -31.60
C ARG A 677 -8.24 -6.02 -32.64
N VAL A 678 -9.09 -6.63 -33.45
CA VAL A 678 -8.67 -7.48 -34.57
C VAL A 678 -9.44 -7.10 -35.82
N ALA A 679 -8.72 -6.85 -36.89
CA ALA A 679 -9.29 -6.76 -38.23
C ALA A 679 -8.90 -8.01 -39.02
N THR A 680 -9.87 -8.75 -39.61
CA THR A 680 -9.59 -9.92 -40.40
C THR A 680 -10.17 -9.79 -41.80
N ALA A 681 -9.44 -10.29 -42.80
CA ALA A 681 -9.91 -10.46 -44.15
C ALA A 681 -9.62 -11.91 -44.60
N SER A 682 -10.61 -12.60 -45.13
CA SER A 682 -10.44 -14.00 -45.56
C SER A 682 -11.01 -14.19 -46.97
N LEU A 683 -10.31 -14.98 -47.78
CA LEU A 683 -10.72 -15.41 -49.10
C LEU A 683 -10.64 -16.92 -49.13
N GLU A 684 -11.77 -17.58 -49.38
CA GLU A 684 -11.88 -19.03 -49.56
C GLU A 684 -12.34 -19.38 -50.97
N MET A 685 -11.76 -20.39 -51.58
CA MET A 685 -12.17 -20.90 -52.88
C MET A 685 -12.11 -22.42 -52.88
N GLY A 686 -12.96 -23.03 -53.64
CA GLY A 686 -13.02 -24.47 -53.84
C GLY A 686 -13.80 -24.88 -55.07
N HIS A 687 -13.74 -26.15 -55.34
CA HIS A 687 -14.49 -26.78 -56.44
C HIS A 687 -15.03 -28.10 -56.00
N THR A 688 -16.33 -28.33 -56.26
CA THR A 688 -17.02 -29.57 -55.92
C THR A 688 -17.15 -30.48 -57.13
N PHE A 689 -16.53 -31.66 -57.04
CA PHE A 689 -16.61 -32.70 -58.03
C PHE A 689 -17.60 -33.78 -57.57
N ASN A 690 -18.58 -34.13 -58.42
CA ASN A 690 -19.41 -35.33 -58.24
C ASN A 690 -18.56 -36.53 -58.65
N VAL A 691 -18.26 -37.45 -57.73
CA VAL A 691 -17.43 -38.63 -58.02
C VAL A 691 -18.25 -39.93 -58.14
N TRP A 692 -19.45 -39.90 -57.56
CA TRP A 692 -20.36 -40.99 -57.68
C TRP A 692 -21.81 -40.51 -57.44
N GLN A 693 -22.76 -41.05 -58.22
CA GLN A 693 -24.22 -40.76 -58.12
C GLN A 693 -25.09 -41.97 -58.51
N ASP A 694 -26.09 -42.16 -57.66
CA ASP A 694 -27.14 -43.22 -57.90
C ASP A 694 -28.51 -42.64 -57.52
N ALA A 695 -29.58 -43.40 -57.71
CA ALA A 695 -31.00 -43.02 -57.63
C ALA A 695 -31.48 -42.40 -56.30
N GLY A 696 -30.71 -41.78 -55.53
CA GLY A 696 -31.07 -41.12 -54.25
C GLY A 696 -29.88 -40.77 -53.41
N SER A 697 -28.68 -41.07 -53.91
CA SER A 697 -27.44 -40.77 -53.16
C SER A 697 -26.35 -40.32 -54.14
N ALA A 698 -25.48 -39.43 -53.65
CA ALA A 698 -24.32 -38.95 -54.39
C ALA A 698 -23.14 -38.78 -53.43
N LEU A 699 -21.90 -38.89 -53.97
CA LEU A 699 -20.68 -38.66 -53.26
C LEU A 699 -19.86 -37.56 -53.96
N TYR A 700 -19.38 -36.60 -53.18
CA TYR A 700 -18.66 -35.45 -53.66
C TYR A 700 -17.27 -35.31 -53.01
N VAL A 701 -16.35 -34.79 -53.78
CA VAL A 701 -14.99 -34.38 -53.27
C VAL A 701 -14.79 -32.92 -53.59
N GLN A 702 -14.42 -32.16 -52.55
CA GLN A 702 -14.30 -30.71 -52.64
C GLN A 702 -12.91 -30.28 -52.15
N PRO A 703 -11.90 -30.09 -52.99
CA PRO A 703 -10.70 -29.38 -52.66
C PRO A 703 -10.97 -27.91 -52.31
N GLN A 704 -10.30 -27.41 -51.29
CA GLN A 704 -10.52 -26.09 -50.70
C GLN A 704 -9.21 -25.40 -50.42
N LEU A 705 -9.13 -24.10 -50.71
CA LEU A 705 -8.02 -23.19 -50.33
C LEU A 705 -8.62 -22.01 -49.66
N GLN A 706 -8.06 -21.61 -48.51
CA GLN A 706 -8.44 -20.40 -47.79
C GLN A 706 -7.20 -19.62 -47.39
N LEU A 707 -7.18 -18.32 -47.61
CA LEU A 707 -6.18 -17.39 -47.14
C LEU A 707 -6.86 -16.39 -46.19
N THR A 708 -6.29 -16.18 -45.03
CA THR A 708 -6.79 -15.25 -44.01
C THR A 708 -5.68 -14.36 -43.55
N TYR A 709 -5.90 -13.06 -43.59
CA TYR A 709 -5.01 -12.04 -42.97
C TYR A 709 -5.70 -11.50 -41.74
N ALA A 710 -4.95 -11.42 -40.61
CA ALA A 710 -5.41 -10.87 -39.35
C ALA A 710 -4.43 -9.76 -38.88
N ASP A 711 -4.95 -8.57 -38.58
CA ASP A 711 -4.25 -7.46 -37.96
C ASP A 711 -4.75 -7.35 -36.51
N TYR A 712 -3.92 -7.74 -35.54
CA TYR A 712 -4.18 -7.66 -34.12
C TYR A 712 -3.45 -6.45 -33.53
N ARG A 713 -4.10 -5.73 -32.63
CA ARG A 713 -3.52 -4.64 -31.85
C ARG A 713 -4.09 -4.62 -30.45
N ALA A 714 -3.23 -4.61 -29.46
CA ALA A 714 -3.57 -4.37 -28.06
C ALA A 714 -3.17 -2.95 -27.63
N ASP A 715 -3.88 -2.42 -26.65
CA ASP A 715 -3.47 -1.15 -26.03
C ASP A 715 -2.27 -1.42 -25.10
N ARG A 716 -1.21 -0.62 -25.29
CA ARG A 716 -0.08 -0.63 -24.38
C ARG A 716 -0.53 -0.22 -22.98
N HIS A 717 -0.11 -0.95 -21.98
CA HIS A 717 -0.40 -0.63 -20.57
C HIS A 717 0.80 -0.96 -19.67
N VAL A 718 0.73 -0.47 -18.43
CA VAL A 718 1.71 -0.77 -17.40
C VAL A 718 0.99 -1.53 -16.30
N GLU A 719 1.48 -2.72 -15.98
CA GLU A 719 0.96 -3.53 -14.88
C GLU A 719 1.19 -2.83 -13.53
N THR A 720 0.43 -3.23 -12.53
CA THR A 720 0.52 -2.70 -11.15
C THR A 720 1.93 -2.85 -10.56
N ASN A 721 2.71 -3.84 -10.99
CA ASN A 721 4.09 -4.05 -10.59
C ASN A 721 5.12 -3.21 -11.39
N GLY A 722 4.66 -2.30 -12.28
CA GLY A 722 5.51 -1.43 -13.08
C GLY A 722 5.98 -2.01 -14.42
N THR A 723 5.62 -3.25 -14.78
CA THR A 723 5.99 -3.86 -16.06
C THR A 723 5.17 -3.26 -17.21
N ALA A 724 5.83 -2.73 -18.24
CA ALA A 724 5.17 -2.29 -19.46
C ALA A 724 4.91 -3.48 -20.38
N VAL A 725 3.66 -3.62 -20.84
CA VAL A 725 3.22 -4.67 -21.77
C VAL A 725 2.78 -4.02 -23.07
N ASP A 726 3.32 -4.52 -24.19
CA ASP A 726 2.99 -4.06 -25.55
C ASP A 726 2.83 -5.27 -26.49
N ASP A 727 2.10 -5.11 -27.59
CA ASP A 727 2.10 -6.11 -28.66
C ASP A 727 3.36 -5.95 -29.53
N ALA A 728 4.09 -7.03 -29.76
CA ALA A 728 5.28 -7.00 -30.60
C ALA A 728 4.93 -7.39 -32.06
N ASP A 729 4.47 -8.62 -32.28
CA ASP A 729 4.03 -9.09 -33.60
C ASP A 729 2.97 -10.20 -33.42
N ALA A 730 1.77 -9.97 -33.95
CA ALA A 730 0.66 -10.89 -33.82
C ALA A 730 -0.28 -10.88 -35.02
N GLY A 731 -0.74 -12.06 -35.41
CA GLY A 731 -1.62 -12.20 -36.56
C GLY A 731 -0.86 -12.52 -37.86
N GLY A 732 -1.06 -11.73 -38.92
CA GLY A 732 -0.47 -11.91 -40.22
C GLY A 732 -1.23 -12.87 -41.14
N LEU A 733 -0.55 -13.36 -42.17
CA LEU A 733 -1.16 -14.23 -43.19
C LEU A 733 -1.17 -15.70 -42.77
N SER A 734 -2.32 -16.33 -42.79
CA SER A 734 -2.49 -17.76 -42.60
C SER A 734 -3.20 -18.40 -43.82
N GLY A 735 -2.89 -19.68 -44.09
CA GLY A 735 -3.45 -20.46 -45.20
C GLY A 735 -3.99 -21.80 -44.76
N ARG A 736 -5.03 -22.28 -45.41
CA ARG A 736 -5.57 -23.63 -45.30
C ARG A 736 -5.69 -24.26 -46.66
N LEU A 737 -5.15 -25.44 -46.81
CA LEU A 737 -5.37 -26.32 -47.95
C LEU A 737 -6.05 -27.58 -47.45
N GLY A 738 -7.19 -27.94 -48.01
CA GLY A 738 -7.94 -29.06 -47.51
C GLY A 738 -8.73 -29.80 -48.60
N VAL A 739 -9.20 -30.95 -48.22
CA VAL A 739 -10.13 -31.76 -49.03
C VAL A 739 -11.30 -32.17 -48.12
N ARG A 740 -12.52 -31.88 -48.55
CA ARG A 740 -13.75 -32.32 -47.95
C ARG A 740 -14.42 -33.36 -48.79
N VAL A 741 -14.77 -34.50 -48.20
CA VAL A 741 -15.57 -35.55 -48.82
C VAL A 741 -16.93 -35.55 -48.15
N PHE A 742 -18.02 -35.49 -48.93
CA PHE A 742 -19.34 -35.48 -48.37
C PHE A 742 -20.31 -36.29 -49.20
N GLY A 743 -21.26 -36.95 -48.50
CA GLY A 743 -22.34 -37.70 -49.08
C GLY A 743 -23.60 -36.85 -49.23
N HIS A 744 -24.45 -37.15 -50.15
CA HIS A 744 -25.77 -36.57 -50.28
C HIS A 744 -26.79 -37.72 -50.35
N GLY A 745 -27.75 -37.70 -49.44
CA GLY A 745 -28.81 -38.70 -49.38
C GLY A 745 -30.17 -38.06 -49.08
N THR A 746 -31.24 -38.51 -49.71
CA THR A 746 -32.60 -38.02 -49.47
C THR A 746 -33.40 -39.06 -48.74
N ALA A 747 -34.06 -38.69 -47.63
CA ALA A 747 -35.00 -39.58 -46.92
C ALA A 747 -36.21 -38.75 -46.42
N ALA A 748 -37.42 -39.17 -46.81
CA ALA A 748 -38.67 -38.54 -46.38
C ALA A 748 -38.78 -37.05 -46.63
N GLY A 749 -38.25 -36.54 -47.75
CA GLY A 749 -38.25 -35.08 -48.08
C GLY A 749 -37.19 -34.24 -47.39
N ASN A 750 -36.33 -34.85 -46.62
CA ASN A 750 -35.16 -34.19 -45.97
C ASN A 750 -33.87 -34.66 -46.63
N THR A 751 -32.86 -33.82 -46.67
CA THR A 751 -31.53 -34.15 -47.18
C THR A 751 -30.56 -34.23 -46.03
N VAL A 752 -29.77 -35.30 -45.94
CA VAL A 752 -28.70 -35.51 -44.98
C VAL A 752 -27.37 -35.56 -45.73
N GLN A 753 -26.38 -34.78 -45.29
CA GLN A 753 -25.10 -34.67 -45.94
C GLN A 753 -23.98 -34.85 -44.89
N PRO A 754 -23.59 -36.14 -44.60
CA PRO A 754 -22.43 -36.39 -43.74
C PRO A 754 -21.15 -35.98 -44.48
N TYR A 755 -20.17 -35.48 -43.73
CA TYR A 755 -18.90 -35.06 -44.28
C TYR A 755 -17.71 -35.46 -43.43
N LEU A 756 -16.58 -35.63 -44.11
CA LEU A 756 -15.25 -35.79 -43.54
C LEU A 756 -14.31 -34.83 -44.23
N GLY A 757 -13.48 -34.07 -43.48
CA GLY A 757 -12.51 -33.13 -44.01
C GLY A 757 -11.12 -33.36 -43.43
N VAL A 758 -10.10 -33.21 -44.28
CA VAL A 758 -8.69 -33.18 -43.84
C VAL A 758 -8.09 -31.88 -44.35
N ASN A 759 -7.40 -31.16 -43.48
CA ASN A 759 -6.82 -29.87 -43.79
C ASN A 759 -5.38 -29.80 -43.31
N TRP A 760 -4.54 -29.14 -44.07
CA TRP A 760 -3.25 -28.62 -43.68
C TRP A 760 -3.41 -27.11 -43.49
N LEU A 761 -2.99 -26.63 -42.30
CA LEU A 761 -3.02 -25.22 -41.90
C LEU A 761 -1.59 -24.72 -41.76
N ARG A 762 -1.32 -23.56 -42.33
CA ARG A 762 -0.04 -22.87 -42.17
C ARG A 762 -0.29 -21.47 -41.69
N GLY A 763 0.23 -21.13 -40.49
CA GLY A 763 0.14 -19.81 -39.90
C GLY A 763 1.40 -18.97 -40.16
N SER A 764 1.34 -17.66 -39.88
CA SER A 764 2.49 -16.77 -39.90
C SER A 764 3.60 -17.23 -38.92
N GLY A 765 3.20 -17.90 -37.86
CA GLY A 765 4.09 -18.41 -36.80
C GLY A 765 4.56 -17.35 -35.82
N THR A 766 4.03 -16.15 -35.92
CA THR A 766 4.37 -15.04 -35.02
C THR A 766 3.17 -14.73 -34.11
N SER A 767 3.36 -14.93 -32.81
CA SER A 767 2.47 -14.50 -31.74
C SER A 767 3.39 -14.12 -30.59
N THR A 768 3.80 -12.85 -30.55
CA THR A 768 4.78 -12.33 -29.60
C THR A 768 4.23 -11.14 -28.86
N LEU A 769 4.73 -10.94 -27.65
CA LEU A 769 4.47 -9.82 -26.77
C LEU A 769 5.78 -9.23 -26.32
N GLN A 770 5.79 -7.95 -25.97
CA GLN A 770 6.90 -7.28 -25.35
C GLN A 770 6.56 -6.99 -23.89
N PHE A 771 7.41 -7.48 -22.99
CA PHE A 771 7.43 -7.19 -21.57
C PHE A 771 8.65 -6.36 -21.25
N ASN A 772 8.49 -5.04 -21.09
CA ASN A 772 9.61 -4.10 -21.11
C ASN A 772 10.47 -4.32 -22.36
N ASP A 773 11.72 -4.77 -22.20
CA ASP A 773 12.64 -5.02 -23.30
C ASP A 773 12.63 -6.48 -23.81
N ASP A 774 11.94 -7.39 -23.11
CA ASP A 774 11.90 -8.81 -23.47
C ASP A 774 10.77 -9.11 -24.46
N THR A 775 11.11 -9.83 -25.54
CA THR A 775 10.13 -10.34 -26.50
C THR A 775 9.84 -11.81 -26.22
N LEU A 776 8.60 -12.11 -25.83
CA LEU A 776 8.13 -13.44 -25.47
C LEU A 776 7.12 -13.95 -26.47
N GLY A 777 7.17 -15.24 -26.78
CA GLY A 777 6.36 -15.83 -27.83
C GLY A 777 5.57 -17.07 -27.41
N ALA A 778 4.48 -17.34 -28.12
CA ALA A 778 3.76 -18.59 -28.04
C ALA A 778 4.41 -19.63 -28.97
N ASP A 779 4.60 -20.87 -28.49
CA ASP A 779 5.20 -21.98 -29.24
C ASP A 779 4.15 -22.69 -30.11
N VAL A 780 3.33 -21.91 -30.81
CA VAL A 780 2.31 -22.45 -31.73
C VAL A 780 2.96 -22.81 -33.07
N PRO A 781 2.89 -24.11 -33.49
CA PRO A 781 3.59 -24.54 -34.69
C PRO A 781 3.00 -23.90 -35.95
N ARG A 782 3.90 -23.55 -36.90
CA ARG A 782 3.49 -22.99 -38.21
C ARG A 782 2.64 -23.94 -39.01
N ASN A 783 2.97 -25.24 -38.97
CA ASN A 783 2.23 -26.28 -39.67
C ASN A 783 1.36 -27.05 -38.68
N ARG A 784 0.06 -27.15 -39.00
CA ARG A 784 -0.95 -27.86 -38.19
C ARG A 784 -1.83 -28.70 -39.13
N TYR A 785 -2.24 -29.83 -38.65
CA TYR A 785 -3.13 -30.75 -39.38
C TYR A 785 -4.47 -30.86 -38.67
N GLU A 786 -5.55 -30.83 -39.43
CA GLU A 786 -6.91 -30.92 -38.92
C GLU A 786 -7.67 -32.02 -39.56
N VAL A 787 -8.38 -32.76 -38.74
CA VAL A 787 -9.46 -33.70 -39.19
C VAL A 787 -10.75 -33.15 -38.63
N GLN A 788 -11.78 -33.09 -39.47
CA GLN A 788 -13.14 -32.70 -39.12
C GLN A 788 -14.17 -33.67 -39.64
N ALA A 789 -15.22 -33.89 -38.85
CA ALA A 789 -16.36 -34.75 -39.26
C ALA A 789 -17.66 -34.14 -38.75
N GLY A 790 -18.73 -34.32 -39.52
CA GLY A 790 -20.04 -33.80 -39.14
C GLY A 790 -21.13 -34.14 -40.14
N ALA A 791 -22.24 -33.47 -39.98
CA ALA A 791 -23.37 -33.62 -40.88
C ALA A 791 -24.12 -32.29 -41.08
N GLU A 792 -24.71 -32.15 -42.24
CA GLU A 792 -25.57 -31.06 -42.62
C GLU A 792 -26.94 -31.60 -43.00
N LEU A 793 -28.01 -30.88 -42.65
CA LEU A 793 -29.38 -31.30 -42.78
C LEU A 793 -30.19 -30.21 -43.49
N LYS A 794 -30.98 -30.60 -44.50
CA LYS A 794 -32.12 -29.78 -45.03
C LYS A 794 -33.40 -30.32 -44.42
N LEU A 795 -34.11 -29.50 -43.70
CA LEU A 795 -35.33 -29.79 -42.99
C LEU A 795 -36.50 -29.07 -43.71
N GLY A 796 -37.15 -29.78 -44.57
CA GLY A 796 -38.14 -29.18 -45.48
C GLY A 796 -37.52 -28.20 -46.48
N GLN A 797 -38.25 -27.16 -46.88
CA GLN A 797 -37.82 -26.20 -47.92
C GLN A 797 -37.02 -25.00 -47.40
N ARG A 798 -37.21 -24.60 -46.10
CA ARG A 798 -36.73 -23.34 -45.58
C ARG A 798 -35.66 -23.45 -44.50
N TRP A 799 -35.56 -24.60 -43.87
CA TRP A 799 -34.64 -24.76 -42.73
C TRP A 799 -33.45 -25.64 -43.06
N GLY A 800 -32.33 -25.28 -42.60
CA GLY A 800 -31.08 -26.06 -42.58
C GLY A 800 -30.45 -26.06 -41.21
N ALA A 801 -29.78 -27.15 -40.87
CA ALA A 801 -28.98 -27.26 -39.66
C ALA A 801 -27.68 -27.97 -40.00
N TRP A 802 -26.62 -27.67 -39.24
CA TRP A 802 -25.35 -28.38 -39.38
C TRP A 802 -24.66 -28.53 -38.03
N GLY A 803 -23.79 -29.51 -37.95
CA GLY A 803 -22.93 -29.69 -36.79
C GLY A 803 -21.71 -30.51 -37.16
N GLY A 804 -20.63 -30.27 -36.41
CA GLY A 804 -19.37 -30.97 -36.64
C GLY A 804 -18.38 -30.82 -35.49
N LEU A 805 -17.44 -31.76 -35.47
CA LEU A 805 -16.31 -31.82 -34.56
C LEU A 805 -15.02 -31.67 -35.37
N SER A 806 -14.00 -31.09 -34.76
CA SER A 806 -12.66 -30.98 -35.34
C SER A 806 -11.58 -31.24 -34.33
N VAL A 807 -10.50 -31.84 -34.79
CA VAL A 807 -9.28 -32.04 -34.00
C VAL A 807 -8.12 -31.52 -34.84
N LYS A 808 -7.30 -30.58 -34.23
CA LYS A 808 -6.07 -30.06 -34.80
C LYS A 808 -4.90 -30.54 -33.99
N ARG A 809 -3.80 -30.86 -34.67
CA ARG A 809 -2.51 -31.23 -34.04
C ARG A 809 -1.35 -30.56 -34.76
N GLY A 810 -0.28 -30.35 -34.03
CA GLY A 810 0.98 -29.78 -34.52
C GLY A 810 2.14 -30.21 -33.65
N ASP A 811 3.33 -29.69 -33.96
CA ASP A 811 4.55 -29.91 -33.19
C ASP A 811 4.45 -29.26 -31.79
N HIS A 812 5.39 -29.53 -30.92
CA HIS A 812 5.48 -29.00 -29.53
C HIS A 812 4.22 -29.25 -28.70
N GLY A 813 3.58 -30.41 -28.88
CA GLY A 813 2.38 -30.78 -28.10
C GLY A 813 1.10 -30.03 -28.45
N TYR A 814 1.10 -29.17 -29.50
CA TYR A 814 -0.08 -28.39 -29.89
C TYR A 814 -1.29 -29.28 -30.16
N ARG A 815 -2.39 -28.99 -29.48
CA ARG A 815 -3.67 -29.65 -29.67
C ARG A 815 -4.80 -28.61 -29.64
N ASN A 816 -5.80 -28.79 -30.55
CA ASN A 816 -7.03 -28.02 -30.49
C ASN A 816 -8.20 -28.97 -30.84
N VAL A 817 -9.21 -28.98 -29.98
CA VAL A 817 -10.44 -29.78 -30.19
C VAL A 817 -11.61 -28.80 -30.22
N GLY A 818 -12.44 -28.89 -31.24
CA GLY A 818 -13.58 -27.99 -31.39
C GLY A 818 -14.85 -28.70 -31.81
N GLY A 819 -15.97 -28.10 -31.49
CA GLY A 819 -17.28 -28.49 -31.94
C GLY A 819 -18.16 -27.29 -32.25
N GLN A 820 -19.01 -27.40 -33.21
CA GLN A 820 -19.97 -26.35 -33.55
C GLN A 820 -21.31 -26.92 -34.00
N VAL A 821 -22.35 -26.16 -33.82
CA VAL A 821 -23.69 -26.38 -34.37
C VAL A 821 -24.25 -25.07 -34.92
N GLY A 822 -25.03 -25.17 -35.96
CA GLY A 822 -25.67 -24.02 -36.58
C GLY A 822 -27.00 -24.33 -37.21
N VAL A 823 -27.76 -23.29 -37.41
CA VAL A 823 -29.06 -23.32 -38.09
C VAL A 823 -29.14 -22.18 -39.07
N ARG A 824 -29.89 -22.38 -40.16
CA ARG A 824 -30.21 -21.33 -41.12
C ARG A 824 -31.69 -21.41 -41.56
N MET A 825 -32.22 -20.30 -41.97
CA MET A 825 -33.56 -20.18 -42.47
C MET A 825 -33.56 -19.37 -43.76
N ALA A 826 -34.29 -19.82 -44.77
CA ALA A 826 -34.54 -19.04 -45.99
C ALA A 826 -35.96 -18.44 -45.97
N TRP A 827 -36.12 -17.21 -46.49
CA TRP A 827 -37.39 -16.52 -46.57
C TRP A 827 -37.58 -15.79 -47.90
#